data_156a0b51b3bb6e1c08717fcb3f3e997d
#
_entry.id   156a0b51b3bb6e1c08717fcb3f3e997d
#
_cell.length_a   1.000
_cell.length_b   1.000
_cell.length_c   1.000
_cell.angle_alpha   90.00
_cell.angle_beta   90.00
_cell.angle_gamma   90.00
#
_symmetry.space_group_name_H-M   'P 1'
#
loop_
_entity.id
_entity.type
_entity.pdbx_description
1 polymer ?
#
loop_
_entity_poly.entity_id
_entity_poly.type
_entity_poly.pdbx_seq_one_letter_code
_entity_poly.pdbx_strand_id
1 'polypeptide(L)'
;MTVKNKSEEPKKEKTEPAIAPNDDLSEEDKRLQEELNMLVEKLLGNDVDLYFPALQMLSNLIRTSTTSMTSVPKPLKFLREHYPALKDVYEKITDAKTKKFCADVVSVLAMGVSGSQEAIEKRECLKYCLLGTMSNVGDWGHEYVRQLEGEIAEEWNIDNMDTLLALVRDVIAFDMKHSAEIQACDLLMEIDRLDLLTQHMDQSNYPRVCLYLIGCASYVVEPESTQILQGVLDTYLRFGEYPRALLVAMQLHDKTKCEEVFNACTDPLIKKQLCYMLARQYIPLEIDDEDLRTILLNAHINDHYLSLARELDIMEPKTPEEVYKTWLESAGSALRPSLLTEHPVDSARQNLSATFVNAFVNAGFGRDKLVTTEDGNKWMYKNKDHGMLSAAASLGMIHLWDVDGGLTPIDKYLYTADEHIKAGALLALGLVNCGVRNECDPALALLSDYVLHSSANLRIGSVLGLGIAYAGTQREDVLSHLLPVLSDTAAPAEICALAAISCGLIAVGSCNGDVTCAIIQRLIDDNKDLHSSTYARFLHLGLGLYNDRYCCKEKTEATMAALEVLPEPQQSLCQTTLSMCAYAATGDVLVVQQMLHICSKHYDTDNEQTSSEDTAFKKQETGTKKEAKDTANTATASSAAGASSSSSGSKDDKTKSNNFEERQKDANKELSSVQAVATLGVAVIALGEETGAEMCTRIFGQLGRYGEPAVRRAVPLAIALCSISNPQLSVIDVLNKYSHDSDNDVAYNAIFAMGLVGAGTNNARLATMLRALALYHGKSPVHLFMVRLAQGLCHAGKGTVTLSPAHADRRLVSQPALAGLLVVLTAALDCKNIILGKSHYLLFVLATAMQPRWLVTLDENLQPLNVSVRVGQAVDVIGKAGTPKTIAGSHTHTTPVLLSYGERAELATDEYLPLSPVMEGFVILKKNEDSVMAAVQ
;
A
#
# COMPACT_ATOMS: atom_id res chain seq x y z
N MET A 1 -41.84 -20.55 -4.15
CA MET A 1 -42.46 -19.73 -3.08
C MET A 1 -42.18 -18.28 -3.38
N THR A 2 -43.23 -17.61 -3.83
CA THR A 2 -43.25 -16.21 -4.26
C THR A 2 -43.28 -15.27 -3.05
N VAL A 3 -42.33 -14.37 -2.94
CA VAL A 3 -42.40 -13.26 -1.97
C VAL A 3 -42.56 -11.97 -2.74
N LYS A 4 -43.67 -11.31 -2.47
CA LYS A 4 -44.10 -10.04 -3.05
C LYS A 4 -43.21 -8.89 -2.62
N ASN A 5 -42.70 -8.13 -3.58
CA ASN A 5 -42.17 -6.78 -3.38
C ASN A 5 -43.27 -5.84 -2.95
N LYS A 6 -43.10 -5.18 -1.81
CA LYS A 6 -43.78 -3.95 -1.45
C LYS A 6 -42.83 -2.78 -1.68
N SER A 7 -43.18 -1.92 -2.60
CA SER A 7 -42.63 -0.61 -2.81
C SER A 7 -42.90 0.26 -1.57
N GLU A 8 -41.85 0.76 -0.93
CA GLU A 8 -41.96 1.80 0.09
C GLU A 8 -41.75 3.18 -0.55
N GLU A 9 -42.75 4.03 -0.39
CA GLU A 9 -42.72 5.45 -0.71
C GLU A 9 -41.79 6.22 0.24
N PRO A 10 -41.23 7.37 -0.15
CA PRO A 10 -40.30 8.13 0.69
C PRO A 10 -41.02 8.71 1.88
N LYS A 11 -40.56 8.38 3.09
CA LYS A 11 -41.03 8.94 4.34
C LYS A 11 -40.66 10.44 4.40
N LYS A 12 -41.70 11.27 4.49
CA LYS A 12 -41.61 12.68 4.89
C LYS A 12 -40.90 12.77 6.25
N GLU A 13 -39.97 13.69 6.34
CA GLU A 13 -39.40 14.15 7.61
C GLU A 13 -40.51 14.43 8.60
N LYS A 14 -40.48 13.70 9.71
CA LYS A 14 -41.28 14.02 10.88
C LYS A 14 -40.56 15.13 11.65
N THR A 15 -41.09 16.33 11.61
CA THR A 15 -40.92 17.34 12.63
C THR A 15 -41.12 16.71 13.99
N GLU A 16 -40.12 16.82 14.87
CA GLU A 16 -40.22 16.40 16.26
C GLU A 16 -41.48 16.98 16.92
N PRO A 17 -42.24 16.18 17.65
CA PRO A 17 -43.44 16.68 18.32
C PRO A 17 -43.04 17.64 19.44
N ALA A 18 -43.67 18.80 19.45
CA ALA A 18 -43.68 19.68 20.61
C ALA A 18 -43.99 18.89 21.87
N ILE A 19 -43.16 19.10 22.89
CA ILE A 19 -43.23 18.44 24.21
C ILE A 19 -44.65 18.57 24.73
N ALA A 20 -45.29 17.41 24.97
CA ALA A 20 -46.59 17.34 25.60
C ALA A 20 -46.45 17.70 27.09
N PRO A 21 -47.46 18.31 27.71
CA PRO A 21 -47.32 18.86 29.04
C PRO A 21 -47.25 17.81 30.16
N ASN A 22 -46.20 17.93 30.96
CA ASN A 22 -46.01 17.72 32.42
C ASN A 22 -46.57 16.48 33.15
N ASP A 23 -47.03 15.41 32.53
CA ASP A 23 -47.63 14.33 33.35
C ASP A 23 -46.69 13.16 33.69
N ASP A 24 -45.45 13.06 33.10
CA ASP A 24 -44.55 11.93 33.30
C ASP A 24 -43.24 12.27 34.06
N LEU A 25 -43.09 13.48 34.64
CA LEU A 25 -41.89 13.82 35.40
C LEU A 25 -41.97 13.19 36.81
N SER A 26 -40.81 12.66 37.29
CA SER A 26 -40.69 12.20 38.68
C SER A 26 -40.96 13.34 39.67
N GLU A 27 -41.39 13.03 40.88
CA GLU A 27 -41.63 14.10 41.89
C GLU A 27 -40.35 14.89 42.24
N GLU A 28 -39.17 14.25 42.11
CA GLU A 28 -37.87 14.91 42.28
C GLU A 28 -37.59 15.90 41.13
N ASP A 29 -37.95 15.53 39.91
CA ASP A 29 -37.76 16.39 38.73
C ASP A 29 -38.69 17.60 38.77
N LYS A 30 -39.94 17.43 39.29
CA LYS A 30 -40.88 18.55 39.47
C LYS A 30 -40.35 19.52 40.52
N ARG A 31 -39.83 19.02 41.64
CA ARG A 31 -39.23 19.88 42.68
C ARG A 31 -38.01 20.66 42.14
N LEU A 32 -37.13 19.96 41.38
CA LEU A 32 -35.98 20.62 40.76
C LEU A 32 -36.42 21.71 39.77
N GLN A 33 -37.44 21.46 38.97
CA GLN A 33 -37.98 22.45 38.02
C GLN A 33 -38.63 23.66 38.77
N GLU A 34 -39.35 23.42 39.85
CA GLU A 34 -39.90 24.49 40.66
C GLU A 34 -38.80 25.35 41.32
N GLU A 35 -37.74 24.70 41.86
CA GLU A 35 -36.60 25.40 42.44
C GLU A 35 -35.87 26.26 41.38
N LEU A 36 -35.64 25.72 40.18
CA LEU A 36 -35.00 26.44 39.06
C LEU A 36 -35.83 27.63 38.59
N ASN A 37 -37.18 27.45 38.45
CA ASN A 37 -38.10 28.52 38.10
C ASN A 37 -38.11 29.64 39.16
N MET A 38 -38.11 29.30 40.44
CA MET A 38 -38.05 30.31 41.52
C MET A 38 -36.71 31.07 41.51
N LEU A 39 -35.59 30.44 41.14
CA LEU A 39 -34.32 31.12 41.01
C LEU A 39 -34.31 32.08 39.81
N VAL A 40 -34.91 31.68 38.67
CA VAL A 40 -35.07 32.53 37.51
C VAL A 40 -35.97 33.72 37.79
N GLU A 41 -37.11 33.53 38.51
CA GLU A 41 -37.98 34.63 38.92
C GLU A 41 -37.25 35.66 39.80
N LYS A 42 -36.36 35.20 40.72
CA LYS A 42 -35.53 36.12 41.53
C LYS A 42 -34.54 36.89 40.64
N LEU A 43 -34.02 36.34 39.57
CA LEU A 43 -33.13 37.00 38.61
C LEU A 43 -33.88 37.99 37.71
N LEU A 44 -35.15 37.74 37.42
CA LEU A 44 -36.02 38.67 36.68
C LEU A 44 -36.53 39.83 37.52
N GLY A 45 -36.48 39.71 38.83
CA GLY A 45 -36.85 40.77 39.79
C GLY A 45 -35.85 41.95 39.71
N ASN A 46 -36.26 43.09 40.35
CA ASN A 46 -35.44 44.30 40.36
C ASN A 46 -34.44 44.41 41.52
N ASP A 47 -34.33 43.39 42.40
CA ASP A 47 -33.45 43.38 43.58
C ASP A 47 -32.03 42.94 43.19
N VAL A 48 -31.14 43.93 43.04
CA VAL A 48 -29.73 43.69 42.62
C VAL A 48 -28.95 42.84 43.62
N ASP A 49 -29.28 42.91 44.93
CA ASP A 49 -28.60 42.14 45.98
C ASP A 49 -28.87 40.64 45.92
N LEU A 50 -29.96 40.22 45.27
CA LEU A 50 -30.34 38.82 45.12
C LEU A 50 -29.72 38.15 43.88
N TYR A 51 -29.15 38.90 42.93
CA TYR A 51 -28.62 38.35 41.70
C TYR A 51 -27.45 37.42 41.91
N PHE A 52 -26.45 37.85 42.68
CA PHE A 52 -25.25 37.01 42.90
C PHE A 52 -25.58 35.72 43.65
N PRO A 53 -26.35 35.71 44.78
CA PRO A 53 -26.73 34.44 45.45
C PRO A 53 -27.57 33.52 44.59
N ALA A 54 -28.50 34.06 43.79
CA ALA A 54 -29.34 33.25 42.89
C ALA A 54 -28.52 32.60 41.78
N LEU A 55 -27.58 33.33 41.13
CA LEU A 55 -26.66 32.79 40.15
C LEU A 55 -25.74 31.75 40.77
N GLN A 56 -25.28 31.93 42.00
CA GLN A 56 -24.45 30.97 42.71
C GLN A 56 -25.19 29.66 43.00
N MET A 57 -26.45 29.73 43.44
CA MET A 57 -27.26 28.53 43.62
C MET A 57 -27.51 27.81 42.31
N LEU A 58 -27.82 28.55 41.24
CA LEU A 58 -28.06 28.02 39.92
C LEU A 58 -26.82 27.31 39.37
N SER A 59 -25.64 27.93 39.48
CA SER A 59 -24.35 27.36 39.14
C SER A 59 -24.07 26.03 39.91
N ASN A 60 -24.30 26.03 41.22
CA ASN A 60 -24.12 24.83 42.05
C ASN A 60 -25.06 23.70 41.64
N LEU A 61 -26.32 23.96 41.32
CA LEU A 61 -27.27 22.95 40.86
C LEU A 61 -26.86 22.35 39.52
N ILE A 62 -26.34 23.17 38.62
CA ILE A 62 -25.81 22.71 37.31
C ILE A 62 -24.56 21.84 37.53
N ARG A 63 -23.59 22.35 38.31
CA ARG A 63 -22.31 21.63 38.55
C ARG A 63 -22.49 20.33 39.31
N THR A 64 -23.38 20.25 40.31
CA THR A 64 -23.64 19.01 41.05
C THR A 64 -24.34 17.93 40.23
N SER A 65 -25.04 18.30 39.16
CA SER A 65 -25.73 17.38 38.27
C SER A 65 -24.89 16.91 37.07
N THR A 66 -23.69 17.47 36.86
CA THR A 66 -22.78 17.15 35.73
C THR A 66 -21.91 15.91 36.02
N THR A 67 -22.46 14.84 36.60
CA THR A 67 -21.68 13.62 36.92
C THR A 67 -21.58 12.63 35.76
N SER A 68 -22.29 12.82 34.67
CA SER A 68 -22.29 11.91 33.50
C SER A 68 -21.58 12.53 32.32
N MET A 69 -20.65 11.77 31.71
CA MET A 69 -19.93 12.19 30.50
C MET A 69 -20.77 12.17 29.21
N THR A 70 -21.96 11.58 29.22
CA THR A 70 -22.72 11.28 28.00
C THR A 70 -24.13 11.86 27.97
N SER A 71 -24.56 12.57 28.99
CA SER A 71 -25.93 13.13 29.05
C SER A 71 -25.97 14.58 29.49
N VAL A 72 -26.74 15.39 28.77
CA VAL A 72 -27.00 16.76 29.17
C VAL A 72 -27.66 16.79 30.54
N PRO A 73 -27.12 17.54 31.52
CA PRO A 73 -27.70 17.63 32.86
C PRO A 73 -29.15 18.08 32.87
N LYS A 74 -29.99 17.49 33.75
CA LYS A 74 -31.41 17.81 33.86
C LYS A 74 -31.69 19.31 34.06
N PRO A 75 -30.93 20.06 34.90
CA PRO A 75 -31.13 21.49 35.08
C PRO A 75 -31.01 22.26 33.78
N LEU A 76 -30.09 21.90 32.90
CA LEU A 76 -29.90 22.58 31.61
C LEU A 76 -31.10 22.36 30.68
N LYS A 77 -31.73 21.18 30.74
CA LYS A 77 -32.95 20.90 29.96
C LYS A 77 -34.12 21.78 30.38
N PHE A 78 -34.30 21.95 31.70
CA PHE A 78 -35.39 22.78 32.26
C PHE A 78 -35.13 24.28 32.05
N LEU A 79 -33.87 24.72 32.11
CA LEU A 79 -33.49 26.11 31.95
C LEU A 79 -33.48 26.58 30.48
N ARG A 80 -33.57 25.66 29.53
CA ARG A 80 -33.54 25.99 28.09
C ARG A 80 -34.61 27.04 27.70
N GLU A 81 -35.82 26.93 28.26
CA GLU A 81 -36.90 27.85 27.98
C GLU A 81 -36.62 29.27 28.50
N HIS A 82 -35.80 29.41 29.54
CA HIS A 82 -35.46 30.67 30.19
C HIS A 82 -34.21 31.35 29.63
N TYR A 83 -33.55 30.74 28.63
CA TYR A 83 -32.35 31.28 28.04
C TYR A 83 -32.48 32.74 27.54
N PRO A 84 -33.52 33.13 26.74
CA PRO A 84 -33.67 34.49 26.28
C PRO A 84 -33.84 35.50 27.45
N ALA A 85 -34.56 35.10 28.49
CA ALA A 85 -34.80 35.94 29.66
C ALA A 85 -33.53 36.18 30.48
N LEU A 86 -32.66 35.14 30.62
CA LEU A 86 -31.37 35.28 31.30
C LEU A 86 -30.36 36.11 30.48
N LYS A 87 -30.48 36.13 29.18
CA LYS A 87 -29.71 37.01 28.31
C LYS A 87 -30.09 38.47 28.51
N ASP A 88 -31.38 38.77 28.64
CA ASP A 88 -31.86 40.10 28.98
C ASP A 88 -31.44 40.56 30.40
N VAL A 89 -31.33 39.62 31.33
CA VAL A 89 -30.79 39.89 32.69
C VAL A 89 -29.31 40.26 32.62
N TYR A 90 -28.50 39.52 31.82
CA TYR A 90 -27.10 39.84 31.63
C TYR A 90 -26.87 41.29 31.13
N GLU A 91 -27.71 41.78 30.26
CA GLU A 91 -27.62 43.18 29.76
C GLU A 91 -27.95 44.22 30.86
N LYS A 92 -28.85 43.89 31.77
CA LYS A 92 -29.30 44.77 32.85
C LYS A 92 -28.32 44.86 34.01
N ILE A 93 -27.46 43.86 34.22
CA ILE A 93 -26.49 43.84 35.33
C ILE A 93 -25.41 44.88 35.13
N THR A 94 -25.22 45.76 36.14
CA THR A 94 -24.19 46.81 36.13
C THR A 94 -22.94 46.46 36.94
N ASP A 95 -23.07 45.56 37.94
CA ASP A 95 -21.94 45.08 38.71
C ASP A 95 -21.01 44.16 37.90
N ALA A 96 -19.75 44.53 37.78
CA ALA A 96 -18.77 43.83 36.96
C ALA A 96 -18.55 42.36 37.35
N LYS A 97 -18.59 42.03 38.65
CA LYS A 97 -18.38 40.67 39.13
C LYS A 97 -19.57 39.77 38.86
N THR A 98 -20.76 40.26 39.20
CA THR A 98 -22.03 39.59 38.97
C THR A 98 -22.31 39.43 37.48
N LYS A 99 -21.93 40.42 36.67
CA LYS A 99 -22.04 40.34 35.19
C LYS A 99 -21.18 39.24 34.60
N LYS A 100 -19.91 39.14 35.00
CA LYS A 100 -19.04 38.08 34.52
C LYS A 100 -19.54 36.68 34.91
N PHE A 101 -20.02 36.53 36.15
CA PHE A 101 -20.57 35.27 36.62
C PHE A 101 -21.88 34.89 35.92
N CYS A 102 -22.70 35.89 35.61
CA CYS A 102 -23.89 35.70 34.79
C CYS A 102 -23.56 35.30 33.37
N ALA A 103 -22.47 35.86 32.78
CA ALA A 103 -21.97 35.44 31.48
C ALA A 103 -21.57 33.97 31.46
N ASP A 104 -20.89 33.42 32.50
CA ASP A 104 -20.55 32.01 32.60
C ASP A 104 -21.80 31.11 32.59
N VAL A 105 -22.86 31.49 33.35
CA VAL A 105 -24.11 30.73 33.38
C VAL A 105 -24.83 30.79 32.02
N VAL A 106 -24.89 31.97 31.41
CA VAL A 106 -25.50 32.14 30.06
C VAL A 106 -24.73 31.33 29.00
N SER A 107 -23.39 31.30 29.08
CA SER A 107 -22.53 30.51 28.19
C SER A 107 -22.89 29.02 28.24
N VAL A 108 -23.05 28.46 29.43
CA VAL A 108 -23.40 27.04 29.59
C VAL A 108 -24.84 26.76 29.09
N LEU A 109 -25.77 27.69 29.31
CA LEU A 109 -27.14 27.54 28.83
C LEU A 109 -27.26 27.64 27.30
N ALA A 110 -26.37 28.41 26.66
CA ALA A 110 -26.31 28.53 25.20
C ALA A 110 -26.11 27.17 24.51
N MET A 111 -25.40 26.23 25.16
CA MET A 111 -25.27 24.84 24.67
C MET A 111 -26.62 24.14 24.43
N GLY A 112 -27.61 24.40 25.32
CA GLY A 112 -28.96 23.82 25.18
C GLY A 112 -29.76 24.36 23.99
N VAL A 113 -29.39 25.49 23.42
CA VAL A 113 -30.06 26.19 22.34
C VAL A 113 -29.36 26.00 20.98
N SER A 114 -28.11 25.55 20.99
CA SER A 114 -27.29 25.40 19.79
C SER A 114 -27.85 24.41 18.72
N GLY A 115 -28.99 23.78 18.95
CA GLY A 115 -29.72 23.02 17.93
C GLY A 115 -30.45 23.86 16.86
N SER A 116 -30.51 25.21 16.97
CA SER A 116 -31.05 26.09 15.94
C SER A 116 -29.90 26.66 15.08
N GLN A 117 -30.10 26.70 13.78
CA GLN A 117 -29.10 27.19 12.81
C GLN A 117 -28.63 28.63 13.11
N GLU A 118 -29.48 29.46 13.66
CA GLU A 118 -29.16 30.84 14.09
C GLU A 118 -28.24 30.93 15.31
N ALA A 119 -28.27 29.92 16.22
CA ALA A 119 -27.42 29.88 17.41
C ALA A 119 -26.03 29.35 17.08
N ILE A 120 -25.91 28.42 16.11
CA ILE A 120 -24.67 27.91 15.59
C ILE A 120 -23.91 29.05 14.89
N GLU A 121 -24.57 29.87 14.08
CA GLU A 121 -23.94 30.99 13.41
C GLU A 121 -23.44 32.09 14.36
N LYS A 122 -24.00 32.19 15.57
CA LYS A 122 -23.67 33.26 16.55
C LYS A 122 -22.60 32.84 17.58
N ARG A 123 -22.21 31.54 17.66
CA ARG A 123 -21.21 31.03 18.60
C ARG A 123 -21.36 31.58 20.02
N GLU A 124 -22.60 31.48 20.55
CA GLU A 124 -22.99 32.17 21.78
C GLU A 124 -22.32 31.58 23.05
N CYS A 125 -21.96 30.26 23.04
CA CYS A 125 -21.19 29.67 24.15
C CYS A 125 -19.82 30.34 24.29
N LEU A 126 -19.05 30.43 23.24
CA LEU A 126 -17.71 31.00 23.25
C LEU A 126 -17.76 32.49 23.54
N LYS A 127 -18.70 33.22 22.93
CA LYS A 127 -18.90 34.66 23.13
C LYS A 127 -19.10 35.01 24.60
N TYR A 128 -19.98 34.31 25.30
CA TYR A 128 -20.26 34.57 26.71
C TYR A 128 -19.19 34.01 27.64
N CYS A 129 -18.53 32.92 27.25
CA CYS A 129 -17.35 32.39 27.96
C CYS A 129 -16.22 33.43 28.01
N LEU A 130 -15.92 34.10 26.88
CA LEU A 130 -14.90 35.16 26.80
C LEU A 130 -15.26 36.40 27.58
N LEU A 131 -16.57 36.69 27.74
CA LEU A 131 -17.08 37.80 28.55
C LEU A 131 -17.19 37.47 30.06
N GLY A 132 -17.06 36.19 30.41
CA GLY A 132 -17.16 35.63 31.75
C GLY A 132 -15.88 35.71 32.55
N THR A 133 -15.75 34.82 33.51
CA THR A 133 -14.59 34.70 34.40
C THR A 133 -13.46 33.89 33.76
N MET A 134 -13.72 33.11 32.75
CA MET A 134 -12.80 32.16 32.06
C MET A 134 -12.05 31.22 33.00
N SER A 135 -12.53 30.99 34.22
CA SER A 135 -11.93 30.16 35.23
C SER A 135 -12.65 28.81 35.36
N ASN A 136 -11.88 27.72 35.38
CA ASN A 136 -12.37 26.37 35.63
C ASN A 136 -13.52 25.95 34.67
N VAL A 137 -13.27 26.11 33.39
CA VAL A 137 -14.26 25.78 32.34
C VAL A 137 -14.74 24.32 32.45
N GLY A 138 -13.87 23.43 32.87
CA GLY A 138 -14.17 22.01 33.07
C GLY A 138 -15.17 21.69 34.18
N ASP A 139 -15.38 22.61 35.16
CA ASP A 139 -16.36 22.40 36.24
C ASP A 139 -17.81 22.35 35.73
N TRP A 140 -18.06 22.79 34.53
CA TRP A 140 -19.39 22.78 33.89
C TRP A 140 -19.71 21.48 33.16
N GLY A 141 -18.73 20.54 33.04
CA GLY A 141 -18.90 19.21 32.48
C GLY A 141 -18.40 19.05 31.06
N HIS A 142 -18.19 17.81 30.66
CA HIS A 142 -17.57 17.44 29.37
C HIS A 142 -18.37 17.92 28.15
N GLU A 143 -19.69 17.89 28.18
CA GLU A 143 -20.53 18.34 27.06
C GLU A 143 -20.38 19.84 26.80
N TYR A 144 -20.18 20.65 27.85
CA TYR A 144 -19.92 22.07 27.68
C TYR A 144 -18.53 22.32 27.07
N VAL A 145 -17.51 21.61 27.57
CA VAL A 145 -16.15 21.70 27.03
C VAL A 145 -16.16 21.33 25.54
N ARG A 146 -16.80 20.23 25.19
CA ARG A 146 -16.93 19.77 23.80
C ARG A 146 -17.63 20.76 22.88
N GLN A 147 -18.67 21.46 23.37
CA GLN A 147 -19.33 22.52 22.61
C GLN A 147 -18.39 23.71 22.37
N LEU A 148 -17.61 24.08 23.41
CA LEU A 148 -16.61 25.14 23.29
C LEU A 148 -15.50 24.77 22.31
N GLU A 149 -15.03 23.53 22.30
CA GLU A 149 -14.03 23.05 21.36
C GLU A 149 -14.47 23.28 19.91
N GLY A 150 -15.71 22.88 19.57
CA GLY A 150 -16.26 23.11 18.24
C GLY A 150 -16.36 24.61 17.88
N GLU A 151 -16.82 25.45 18.81
CA GLU A 151 -16.92 26.89 18.57
C GLU A 151 -15.56 27.60 18.53
N ILE A 152 -14.55 27.11 19.28
CA ILE A 152 -13.15 27.60 19.23
C ILE A 152 -12.54 27.26 17.88
N ALA A 153 -12.70 26.03 17.40
CA ALA A 153 -12.17 25.60 16.11
C ALA A 153 -12.70 26.46 14.96
N GLU A 154 -14.00 26.77 14.98
CA GLU A 154 -14.62 27.62 13.97
C GLU A 154 -14.21 29.11 14.04
N GLU A 155 -13.94 29.65 15.26
CA GLU A 155 -13.58 31.07 15.47
C GLU A 155 -12.06 31.31 15.39
N TRP A 156 -11.26 30.24 15.27
CA TRP A 156 -9.81 30.32 15.26
C TRP A 156 -9.29 31.10 14.05
N ASN A 157 -8.80 32.34 14.31
CA ASN A 157 -8.22 33.20 13.30
C ASN A 157 -7.01 33.92 13.88
N ILE A 158 -6.13 34.43 13.01
CA ILE A 158 -4.91 35.14 13.40
C ILE A 158 -5.16 36.29 14.35
N ASP A 159 -6.30 36.98 14.18
CA ASP A 159 -6.67 38.16 14.98
C ASP A 159 -7.10 37.81 16.43
N ASN A 160 -7.65 36.60 16.66
CA ASN A 160 -8.18 36.14 17.94
C ASN A 160 -7.30 35.14 18.67
N MET A 161 -6.21 34.71 18.05
CA MET A 161 -5.36 33.62 18.53
C MET A 161 -4.88 33.80 19.97
N ASP A 162 -4.39 35.00 20.32
CA ASP A 162 -3.84 35.25 21.67
C ASP A 162 -4.90 35.19 22.79
N THR A 163 -6.15 35.60 22.51
CA THR A 163 -7.24 35.56 23.47
C THR A 163 -7.78 34.15 23.69
N LEU A 164 -7.85 33.37 22.62
CA LEU A 164 -8.33 31.99 22.66
C LEU A 164 -7.27 31.01 23.22
N LEU A 165 -5.99 31.31 23.06
CA LEU A 165 -4.90 30.41 23.47
C LEU A 165 -4.94 30.05 24.97
N ALA A 166 -5.32 31.00 25.84
CA ALA A 166 -5.45 30.75 27.27
C ALA A 166 -6.59 29.76 27.54
N LEU A 167 -7.75 29.94 26.88
CA LEU A 167 -8.89 29.05 27.00
C LEU A 167 -8.58 27.65 26.45
N VAL A 168 -7.92 27.57 25.29
CA VAL A 168 -7.48 26.30 24.69
C VAL A 168 -6.59 25.51 25.65
N ARG A 169 -5.64 26.16 26.33
CA ARG A 169 -4.77 25.50 27.34
C ARG A 169 -5.56 24.93 28.50
N ASP A 170 -6.58 25.66 29.00
CA ASP A 170 -7.40 25.18 30.09
C ASP A 170 -8.28 24.01 29.66
N VAL A 171 -8.82 24.04 28.44
CA VAL A 171 -9.59 22.94 27.85
C VAL A 171 -8.72 21.69 27.71
N ILE A 172 -7.53 21.81 27.09
CA ILE A 172 -6.61 20.66 26.92
C ILE A 172 -6.20 20.07 28.29
N ALA A 173 -5.88 20.91 29.26
CA ALA A 173 -5.52 20.45 30.61
C ALA A 173 -6.67 19.65 31.25
N PHE A 174 -7.90 20.09 31.05
CA PHE A 174 -9.08 19.38 31.52
C PHE A 174 -9.25 18.03 30.82
N ASP A 175 -9.20 17.99 29.48
CA ASP A 175 -9.39 16.76 28.69
C ASP A 175 -8.32 15.71 28.99
N MET A 176 -7.08 16.12 29.03
CA MET A 176 -5.95 15.22 29.35
C MET A 176 -6.07 14.64 30.76
N LYS A 177 -6.58 15.42 31.73
CA LYS A 177 -6.80 14.95 33.08
C LYS A 177 -7.97 13.96 33.19
N HIS A 178 -8.99 14.07 32.36
CA HIS A 178 -10.20 13.25 32.41
C HIS A 178 -10.25 12.14 31.38
N SER A 179 -9.09 11.78 30.77
CA SER A 179 -8.95 10.71 29.77
C SER A 179 -9.77 10.97 28.47
N ALA A 180 -9.94 12.24 28.12
CA ALA A 180 -10.56 12.69 26.87
C ALA A 180 -9.49 13.12 25.85
N GLU A 181 -8.38 12.39 25.76
CA GLU A 181 -7.21 12.72 24.95
C GLU A 181 -7.54 12.89 23.46
N ILE A 182 -8.58 12.17 22.98
CA ILE A 182 -9.03 12.23 21.59
C ILE A 182 -9.57 13.62 21.27
N GLN A 183 -10.42 14.17 22.13
CA GLN A 183 -11.01 15.51 21.94
C GLN A 183 -9.91 16.58 21.94
N ALA A 184 -8.96 16.49 22.87
CA ALA A 184 -7.81 17.39 22.89
C ALA A 184 -6.99 17.33 21.60
N CYS A 185 -6.77 16.13 21.04
CA CYS A 185 -6.08 15.95 19.76
C CYS A 185 -6.87 16.54 18.59
N ASP A 186 -8.18 16.31 18.54
CA ASP A 186 -9.04 16.82 17.47
C ASP A 186 -9.03 18.34 17.45
N LEU A 187 -9.25 18.99 18.61
CA LEU A 187 -9.15 20.43 18.72
C LEU A 187 -7.80 20.97 18.24
N LEU A 188 -6.70 20.34 18.68
CA LEU A 188 -5.35 20.81 18.35
C LEU A 188 -4.96 20.59 16.90
N MET A 189 -5.49 19.55 16.25
CA MET A 189 -5.36 19.36 14.80
C MET A 189 -6.13 20.43 14.02
N GLU A 190 -7.36 20.77 14.46
CA GLU A 190 -8.18 21.78 13.80
C GLU A 190 -7.57 23.18 13.88
N ILE A 191 -6.89 23.51 14.98
CA ILE A 191 -6.23 24.82 15.17
C ILE A 191 -4.75 24.84 14.77
N ASP A 192 -4.22 23.72 14.26
CA ASP A 192 -2.80 23.54 13.87
C ASP A 192 -1.79 23.91 14.97
N ARG A 193 -2.07 23.46 16.22
CA ARG A 193 -1.25 23.76 17.41
C ARG A 193 -0.94 22.52 18.26
N LEU A 194 -0.54 21.42 17.63
CA LEU A 194 -0.13 20.19 18.31
C LEU A 194 1.04 20.38 19.29
N ASP A 195 1.82 21.46 19.15
CA ASP A 195 2.92 21.81 20.07
C ASP A 195 2.46 21.93 21.54
N LEU A 196 1.20 22.35 21.76
CA LEU A 196 0.65 22.50 23.11
C LEU A 196 0.40 21.17 23.82
N LEU A 197 0.20 20.11 23.08
CA LEU A 197 -0.07 18.77 23.62
C LEU A 197 1.10 18.23 24.44
N THR A 198 2.32 18.53 24.01
CA THR A 198 3.56 18.04 24.64
C THR A 198 3.69 18.43 26.12
N GLN A 199 3.07 19.53 26.54
CA GLN A 199 3.13 20.01 27.92
C GLN A 199 2.26 19.20 28.89
N HIS A 200 1.23 18.55 28.35
CA HIS A 200 0.22 17.80 29.12
C HIS A 200 0.36 16.28 29.01
N MET A 201 1.33 15.81 28.22
CA MET A 201 1.62 14.38 28.08
C MET A 201 2.42 13.84 29.26
N ASP A 202 1.95 12.73 29.83
CA ASP A 202 2.61 11.96 30.89
C ASP A 202 2.72 10.46 30.50
N GLN A 203 3.34 9.66 31.39
CA GLN A 203 3.58 8.24 31.15
C GLN A 203 2.30 7.41 30.96
N SER A 204 1.14 7.90 31.44
CA SER A 204 -0.11 7.15 31.39
C SER A 204 -0.92 7.42 30.11
N ASN A 205 -0.79 8.59 29.50
CA ASN A 205 -1.63 9.06 28.40
C ASN A 205 -0.92 9.05 27.03
N TYR A 206 0.43 9.23 26.98
CA TYR A 206 1.14 9.32 25.70
C TYR A 206 0.90 8.13 24.74
N PRO A 207 0.76 6.86 25.20
CA PRO A 207 0.57 5.75 24.25
C PRO A 207 -0.75 5.84 23.49
N ARG A 208 -1.84 6.30 24.16
CA ARG A 208 -3.15 6.47 23.53
C ARG A 208 -3.14 7.66 22.57
N VAL A 209 -2.57 8.76 22.98
CA VAL A 209 -2.39 9.97 22.15
C VAL A 209 -1.61 9.66 20.88
N CYS A 210 -0.44 9.05 21.01
CA CYS A 210 0.39 8.72 19.85
C CYS A 210 -0.32 7.71 18.90
N LEU A 211 -0.99 6.70 19.45
CA LEU A 211 -1.76 5.74 18.65
C LEU A 211 -2.87 6.44 17.85
N TYR A 212 -3.59 7.35 18.48
CA TYR A 212 -4.65 8.12 17.84
C TYR A 212 -4.09 9.01 16.72
N LEU A 213 -3.06 9.82 17.00
CA LEU A 213 -2.43 10.72 16.04
C LEU A 213 -1.85 9.97 14.83
N ILE A 214 -1.19 8.83 15.04
CA ILE A 214 -0.72 7.97 13.95
C ILE A 214 -1.91 7.47 13.11
N GLY A 215 -3.04 7.17 13.75
CA GLY A 215 -4.28 6.81 13.06
C GLY A 215 -4.80 7.93 12.17
N CYS A 216 -4.80 9.14 12.65
CA CYS A 216 -5.29 10.33 11.93
C CYS A 216 -4.37 10.75 10.79
N ALA A 217 -3.04 10.60 10.94
CA ALA A 217 -2.06 11.07 9.96
C ALA A 217 -2.30 10.55 8.53
N SER A 218 -2.90 9.36 8.38
CA SER A 218 -3.22 8.78 7.07
C SER A 218 -4.39 9.47 6.35
N TYR A 219 -5.21 10.24 7.05
CA TYR A 219 -6.43 10.89 6.53
C TYR A 219 -6.30 12.40 6.38
N VAL A 220 -5.18 12.95 6.81
CA VAL A 220 -4.88 14.38 6.76
C VAL A 220 -3.94 14.67 5.59
N VAL A 221 -4.15 15.82 4.93
CA VAL A 221 -3.36 16.23 3.77
C VAL A 221 -1.98 16.72 4.23
N GLU A 222 -0.94 16.56 3.41
CA GLU A 222 0.35 17.18 3.66
C GLU A 222 0.27 18.71 3.43
N PRO A 223 0.95 19.53 4.25
CA PRO A 223 2.05 19.19 5.19
C PRO A 223 1.62 18.75 6.61
N GLU A 224 0.35 18.83 6.93
CA GLU A 224 -0.19 18.57 8.27
C GLU A 224 0.08 17.12 8.73
N SER A 225 -0.07 16.13 7.83
CA SER A 225 0.26 14.72 8.10
C SER A 225 1.69 14.54 8.58
N THR A 226 2.65 15.22 7.94
CA THR A 226 4.06 15.19 8.31
C THR A 226 4.30 15.83 9.67
N GLN A 227 3.61 16.94 9.98
CA GLN A 227 3.72 17.61 11.28
C GLN A 227 3.18 16.73 12.42
N ILE A 228 2.06 16.03 12.19
CA ILE A 228 1.49 15.08 13.16
C ILE A 228 2.50 13.97 13.47
N LEU A 229 3.06 13.34 12.44
CA LEU A 229 4.05 12.28 12.62
C LEU A 229 5.33 12.77 13.28
N GLN A 230 5.79 13.99 12.97
CA GLN A 230 6.93 14.61 13.65
C GLN A 230 6.66 14.83 15.15
N GLY A 231 5.48 15.33 15.50
CA GLY A 231 5.08 15.51 16.90
C GLY A 231 5.01 14.18 17.67
N VAL A 232 4.56 13.12 17.02
CA VAL A 232 4.57 11.77 17.60
C VAL A 232 5.99 11.24 17.78
N LEU A 233 6.87 11.45 16.78
CA LEU A 233 8.28 11.07 16.86
C LEU A 233 8.97 11.73 18.05
N ASP A 234 8.81 13.05 18.19
CA ASP A 234 9.40 13.81 19.29
C ASP A 234 8.87 13.34 20.66
N THR A 235 7.60 12.97 20.72
CA THR A 235 6.99 12.39 21.92
C THR A 235 7.61 11.04 22.28
N TYR A 236 7.74 10.11 21.34
CA TYR A 236 8.37 8.81 21.61
C TYR A 236 9.85 8.96 22.01
N LEU A 237 10.60 9.86 21.40
CA LEU A 237 11.98 10.16 21.80
C LEU A 237 12.06 10.69 23.23
N ARG A 238 11.14 11.59 23.62
CA ARG A 238 11.04 12.13 24.99
C ARG A 238 10.80 11.05 26.04
N PHE A 239 9.96 10.05 25.72
CA PHE A 239 9.65 8.95 26.64
C PHE A 239 10.60 7.76 26.51
N GLY A 240 11.59 7.81 25.63
CA GLY A 240 12.59 6.74 25.45
C GLY A 240 12.08 5.50 24.72
N GLU A 241 10.98 5.61 24.00
CA GLU A 241 10.38 4.52 23.20
C GLU A 241 11.00 4.43 21.81
N TYR A 242 12.30 4.19 21.74
CA TYR A 242 13.08 4.19 20.50
C TYR A 242 12.56 3.27 19.40
N PRO A 243 12.10 2.03 19.68
CA PRO A 243 11.57 1.17 18.63
C PRO A 243 10.29 1.73 17.98
N ARG A 244 9.42 2.37 18.75
CA ARG A 244 8.24 3.05 18.22
C ARG A 244 8.59 4.34 17.49
N ALA A 245 9.55 5.10 18.04
CA ALA A 245 10.10 6.27 17.36
C ALA A 245 10.68 5.92 15.98
N LEU A 246 11.43 4.79 15.89
CA LEU A 246 11.99 4.33 14.62
C LEU A 246 10.91 3.97 13.60
N LEU A 247 9.81 3.31 14.02
CA LEU A 247 8.69 3.03 13.10
C LEU A 247 8.08 4.29 12.51
N VAL A 248 7.91 5.34 13.34
CA VAL A 248 7.40 6.64 12.88
C VAL A 248 8.40 7.35 11.97
N ALA A 249 9.70 7.30 12.30
CA ALA A 249 10.76 7.85 11.44
C ALA A 249 10.79 7.17 10.06
N MET A 250 10.57 5.84 10.01
CA MET A 250 10.42 5.10 8.77
C MET A 250 9.17 5.52 7.98
N GLN A 251 8.05 5.83 8.67
CA GLN A 251 6.83 6.34 8.03
C GLN A 251 7.00 7.75 7.47
N LEU A 252 7.83 8.57 8.10
CA LEU A 252 8.23 9.90 7.59
C LEU A 252 9.14 9.81 6.35
N HIS A 253 9.66 8.61 6.05
CA HIS A 253 10.55 8.37 4.93
C HIS A 253 11.85 9.22 4.96
N ASP A 254 12.29 9.63 6.14
CA ASP A 254 13.47 10.43 6.34
C ASP A 254 14.60 9.61 6.99
N LYS A 255 15.66 9.35 6.20
CA LYS A 255 16.82 8.61 6.65
C LYS A 255 17.52 9.33 7.82
N THR A 256 17.57 10.66 7.78
CA THR A 256 18.24 11.46 8.83
C THR A 256 17.53 11.32 10.17
N LYS A 257 16.20 11.23 10.15
CA LYS A 257 15.39 10.95 11.35
C LYS A 257 15.63 9.55 11.92
N CYS A 258 15.78 8.55 11.04
CA CYS A 258 16.16 7.20 11.48
C CYS A 258 17.54 7.19 12.16
N GLU A 259 18.52 7.95 11.62
CA GLU A 259 19.84 8.12 12.22
C GLU A 259 19.77 8.86 13.56
N GLU A 260 18.96 9.91 13.66
CA GLU A 260 18.73 10.65 14.91
C GLU A 260 18.20 9.73 16.02
N VAL A 261 17.16 8.92 15.71
CA VAL A 261 16.58 7.95 16.65
C VAL A 261 17.61 6.90 17.08
N PHE A 262 18.36 6.36 16.12
CA PHE A 262 19.38 5.36 16.40
C PHE A 262 20.50 5.90 17.31
N ASN A 263 20.97 7.13 17.05
CA ASN A 263 22.02 7.79 17.82
C ASN A 263 21.53 8.24 19.21
N ALA A 264 20.26 8.61 19.36
CA ALA A 264 19.67 8.98 20.64
C ALA A 264 19.55 7.78 21.61
N CYS A 265 19.48 6.56 21.08
CA CYS A 265 19.40 5.36 21.89
C CYS A 265 20.76 5.07 22.57
N THR A 266 20.76 4.84 23.88
CA THR A 266 21.98 4.50 24.63
C THR A 266 22.07 3.04 25.04
N ASP A 267 20.94 2.32 25.06
CA ASP A 267 20.88 0.89 25.41
C ASP A 267 21.38 0.01 24.25
N PRO A 268 22.47 -0.75 24.43
CA PRO A 268 23.02 -1.59 23.38
C PRO A 268 22.07 -2.70 22.91
N LEU A 269 21.20 -3.19 23.79
CA LEU A 269 20.23 -4.24 23.43
C LEU A 269 19.10 -3.68 22.55
N ILE A 270 18.60 -2.50 22.87
CA ILE A 270 17.62 -1.79 22.05
C ILE A 270 18.27 -1.44 20.70
N LYS A 271 19.54 -1.00 20.65
CA LYS A 271 20.25 -0.74 19.38
C LYS A 271 20.28 -1.96 18.46
N LYS A 272 20.52 -3.16 19.00
CA LYS A 272 20.45 -4.41 18.23
C LYS A 272 19.06 -4.64 17.62
N GLN A 273 17.99 -4.39 18.42
CA GLN A 273 16.63 -4.48 17.92
C GLN A 273 16.34 -3.45 16.82
N LEU A 274 16.81 -2.21 16.98
CA LEU A 274 16.68 -1.19 15.94
C LEU A 274 17.41 -1.61 14.64
N CYS A 275 18.59 -2.22 14.73
CA CYS A 275 19.29 -2.77 13.56
C CYS A 275 18.47 -3.84 12.83
N TYR A 276 17.80 -4.76 13.54
CA TYR A 276 16.91 -5.73 12.89
C TYR A 276 15.73 -5.07 12.16
N MET A 277 15.16 -4.01 12.75
CA MET A 277 14.06 -3.27 12.12
C MET A 277 14.53 -2.52 10.86
N LEU A 278 15.70 -1.88 10.91
CA LEU A 278 16.33 -1.18 9.78
C LEU A 278 16.72 -2.15 8.66
N ALA A 279 17.33 -3.28 9.02
CA ALA A 279 17.75 -4.32 8.09
C ALA A 279 16.57 -4.87 7.27
N ARG A 280 15.41 -5.02 7.91
CA ARG A 280 14.18 -5.49 7.25
C ARG A 280 13.65 -4.52 6.22
N GLN A 281 13.84 -3.20 6.43
CA GLN A 281 13.45 -2.14 5.49
C GLN A 281 14.55 -1.79 4.48
N TYR A 282 15.72 -2.42 4.58
CA TYR A 282 16.91 -2.12 3.75
C TYR A 282 17.41 -0.68 3.89
N ILE A 283 17.18 -0.02 5.04
CA ILE A 283 17.65 1.34 5.29
C ILE A 283 19.16 1.29 5.66
N PRO A 284 20.04 1.84 4.82
CA PRO A 284 21.47 1.82 5.10
C PRO A 284 21.83 2.88 6.15
N LEU A 285 22.50 2.47 7.22
CA LEU A 285 23.16 3.35 8.18
C LEU A 285 24.67 3.06 8.24
N GLU A 286 25.46 4.10 8.47
CA GLU A 286 26.88 3.95 8.74
C GLU A 286 27.08 3.70 10.24
N ILE A 287 27.54 2.52 10.59
CA ILE A 287 27.74 2.08 11.97
C ILE A 287 29.16 1.56 12.13
N ASP A 288 29.89 2.06 13.14
CA ASP A 288 31.27 1.66 13.42
C ASP A 288 31.36 0.30 14.13
N ASP A 289 30.32 -0.09 14.89
CA ASP A 289 30.26 -1.35 15.63
C ASP A 289 30.04 -2.52 14.68
N GLU A 290 30.98 -3.48 14.67
CA GLU A 290 30.97 -4.65 13.78
C GLU A 290 29.78 -5.58 14.06
N ASP A 291 29.40 -5.79 15.32
CA ASP A 291 28.25 -6.62 15.70
C ASP A 291 26.94 -6.03 15.17
N LEU A 292 26.75 -4.73 15.32
CA LEU A 292 25.56 -4.03 14.84
C LEU A 292 25.53 -3.99 13.31
N ARG A 293 26.68 -3.82 12.67
CA ARG A 293 26.82 -3.87 11.21
C ARG A 293 26.42 -5.23 10.65
N THR A 294 26.87 -6.33 11.27
CA THR A 294 26.52 -7.70 10.86
C THR A 294 25.00 -7.92 10.89
N ILE A 295 24.33 -7.42 11.92
CA ILE A 295 22.86 -7.47 12.01
C ILE A 295 22.21 -6.66 10.88
N LEU A 296 22.68 -5.43 10.65
CA LEU A 296 22.15 -4.52 9.62
C LEU A 296 22.33 -5.10 8.20
N LEU A 297 23.37 -5.88 7.97
CA LEU A 297 23.65 -6.55 6.69
C LEU A 297 22.85 -7.86 6.49
N ASN A 298 21.98 -8.24 7.42
CA ASN A 298 21.21 -9.50 7.38
C ASN A 298 22.07 -10.78 7.28
N ALA A 299 23.30 -10.76 7.76
CA ALA A 299 24.26 -11.87 7.57
C ALA A 299 23.76 -13.23 8.08
N HIS A 300 22.92 -13.24 9.12
CA HIS A 300 22.44 -14.47 9.77
C HIS A 300 21.05 -14.95 9.30
N ILE A 301 20.46 -14.31 8.29
CA ILE A 301 19.09 -14.67 7.85
C ILE A 301 19.02 -16.11 7.37
N ASN A 302 20.03 -16.60 6.65
CA ASN A 302 20.06 -17.96 6.12
C ASN A 302 20.14 -19.01 7.23
N ASP A 303 20.97 -18.81 8.25
CA ASP A 303 21.13 -19.75 9.37
C ASP A 303 19.82 -19.99 10.11
N HIS A 304 19.11 -18.88 10.42
CA HIS A 304 17.80 -18.94 11.04
C HIS A 304 16.73 -19.54 10.12
N TYR A 305 16.81 -19.26 8.81
CA TYR A 305 15.89 -19.83 7.83
C TYR A 305 16.02 -21.35 7.72
N LEU A 306 17.24 -21.84 7.66
CA LEU A 306 17.52 -23.28 7.65
C LEU A 306 17.21 -23.93 9.01
N SER A 307 17.38 -23.23 10.13
CA SER A 307 16.97 -23.72 11.44
C SER A 307 15.45 -23.92 11.51
N LEU A 308 14.68 -22.93 11.11
CA LEU A 308 13.23 -23.07 11.01
C LEU A 308 12.82 -24.23 10.07
N ALA A 309 13.49 -24.37 8.94
CA ALA A 309 13.20 -25.45 7.99
C ALA A 309 13.46 -26.86 8.58
N ARG A 310 14.46 -26.98 9.46
CA ARG A 310 14.71 -28.23 10.21
C ARG A 310 13.61 -28.52 11.23
N GLU A 311 13.16 -27.50 11.97
CA GLU A 311 12.08 -27.66 12.95
C GLU A 311 10.75 -28.04 12.30
N LEU A 312 10.49 -27.51 11.10
CA LEU A 312 9.29 -27.82 10.31
C LEU A 312 9.40 -29.13 9.51
N ASP A 313 10.54 -29.80 9.55
CA ASP A 313 10.84 -31.03 8.78
C ASP A 313 10.60 -30.88 7.26
N ILE A 314 11.00 -29.73 6.70
CA ILE A 314 10.84 -29.40 5.28
C ILE A 314 12.16 -29.28 4.52
N MET A 315 13.26 -29.77 5.09
CA MET A 315 14.59 -29.68 4.45
C MET A 315 14.69 -30.46 3.15
N GLU A 316 13.91 -31.55 2.99
CA GLU A 316 14.00 -32.39 1.78
C GLU A 316 13.64 -31.56 0.52
N PRO A 317 14.52 -31.56 -0.53
CA PRO A 317 14.24 -30.89 -1.79
C PRO A 317 13.04 -31.49 -2.51
N LYS A 318 12.15 -30.65 -3.05
CA LYS A 318 11.00 -31.08 -3.85
C LYS A 318 11.28 -30.94 -5.34
N THR A 319 10.86 -31.96 -6.11
CA THR A 319 10.91 -31.92 -7.57
C THR A 319 9.71 -31.21 -8.17
N PRO A 320 9.81 -30.69 -9.41
CA PRO A 320 8.67 -30.11 -10.11
C PRO A 320 7.49 -31.09 -10.24
N GLU A 321 7.75 -32.37 -10.48
CA GLU A 321 6.72 -33.42 -10.60
C GLU A 321 5.94 -33.60 -9.30
N GLU A 322 6.62 -33.50 -8.15
CA GLU A 322 5.98 -33.54 -6.82
C GLU A 322 5.07 -32.33 -6.61
N VAL A 323 5.45 -31.15 -7.12
CA VAL A 323 4.64 -29.93 -7.07
C VAL A 323 3.41 -30.06 -7.95
N TYR A 324 3.58 -30.59 -9.17
CA TYR A 324 2.48 -30.78 -10.11
C TYR A 324 1.52 -31.87 -9.65
N LYS A 325 1.98 -32.85 -8.88
CA LYS A 325 1.22 -34.05 -8.47
C LYS A 325 0.59 -34.77 -9.67
N THR A 326 1.39 -34.98 -10.72
CA THR A 326 0.95 -35.58 -11.98
C THR A 326 0.39 -37.01 -11.81
N TRP A 327 0.82 -37.73 -10.77
CA TRP A 327 0.24 -39.05 -10.45
C TRP A 327 -1.24 -38.99 -10.03
N LEU A 328 -1.69 -37.89 -9.40
CA LEU A 328 -3.10 -37.68 -9.08
C LEU A 328 -3.93 -37.36 -10.33
N GLU A 329 -3.33 -36.68 -11.29
CA GLU A 329 -3.93 -36.43 -12.60
C GLU A 329 -4.16 -37.74 -13.36
N SER A 330 -3.19 -38.66 -13.29
CA SER A 330 -3.28 -40.00 -13.91
C SER A 330 -4.30 -40.92 -13.24
N ALA A 331 -4.44 -40.83 -11.89
CA ALA A 331 -5.37 -41.67 -11.14
C ALA A 331 -6.86 -41.31 -11.38
N GLY A 332 -7.16 -40.04 -11.67
CA GLY A 332 -8.50 -39.57 -12.05
C GLY A 332 -8.87 -39.89 -13.50
N SER A 333 -7.89 -40.22 -14.32
CA SER A 333 -8.01 -40.44 -15.76
C SER A 333 -7.94 -41.91 -16.19
N ALA A 334 -8.27 -42.86 -15.30
CA ALA A 334 -8.24 -44.30 -15.59
C ALA A 334 -9.09 -44.75 -16.83
N LEU A 335 -9.76 -43.82 -17.48
CA LEU A 335 -10.61 -44.05 -18.67
C LEU A 335 -10.02 -43.51 -19.99
N ARG A 336 -8.86 -42.85 -20.02
CA ARG A 336 -8.28 -42.36 -21.30
C ARG A 336 -6.75 -42.36 -21.33
N PRO A 337 -6.06 -43.49 -21.49
CA PRO A 337 -4.63 -43.50 -21.62
C PRO A 337 -4.03 -43.07 -22.97
N SER A 338 -4.84 -42.90 -24.02
CA SER A 338 -4.31 -42.86 -25.40
C SER A 338 -4.45 -41.53 -26.14
N LEU A 339 -5.01 -40.49 -25.54
CA LEU A 339 -5.24 -39.19 -26.22
C LEU A 339 -4.25 -38.07 -25.87
N LEU A 340 -3.36 -38.29 -24.92
CA LEU A 340 -2.41 -37.25 -24.42
C LEU A 340 -1.03 -37.30 -25.08
N THR A 341 -0.75 -38.25 -25.95
CA THR A 341 0.61 -38.49 -26.51
C THR A 341 0.81 -38.07 -27.98
N GLU A 342 -0.18 -37.46 -28.63
CA GLU A 342 -0.03 -37.14 -30.07
C GLU A 342 0.25 -35.65 -30.40
N HIS A 343 0.45 -34.77 -29.42
CA HIS A 343 0.88 -33.42 -29.75
C HIS A 343 2.40 -33.25 -29.58
N PRO A 344 3.08 -32.54 -30.50
CA PRO A 344 4.50 -32.24 -30.33
C PRO A 344 4.67 -31.40 -29.07
N VAL A 345 5.19 -32.03 -28.04
CA VAL A 345 5.45 -31.40 -26.76
C VAL A 345 6.62 -30.44 -26.96
N ASP A 346 6.40 -29.14 -26.69
CA ASP A 346 7.48 -28.18 -26.63
C ASP A 346 8.36 -28.47 -25.40
N SER A 347 9.33 -29.38 -25.59
CA SER A 347 10.22 -29.87 -24.54
C SER A 347 11.08 -28.75 -23.95
N ALA A 348 11.42 -27.73 -24.73
CA ALA A 348 12.20 -26.58 -24.26
C ALA A 348 11.39 -25.75 -23.26
N ARG A 349 10.12 -25.49 -23.55
CA ARG A 349 9.23 -24.74 -22.68
C ARG A 349 8.86 -25.49 -21.39
N GLN A 350 8.75 -26.83 -21.49
CA GLN A 350 8.57 -27.68 -20.31
C GLN A 350 9.80 -27.68 -19.41
N ASN A 351 11.00 -27.79 -19.97
CA ASN A 351 12.24 -27.73 -19.21
C ASN A 351 12.40 -26.37 -18.54
N LEU A 352 12.07 -25.29 -19.25
CA LEU A 352 12.10 -23.94 -18.70
C LEU A 352 11.10 -23.76 -17.54
N SER A 353 9.87 -24.26 -17.67
CA SER A 353 8.90 -24.22 -16.58
C SER A 353 9.36 -25.02 -15.35
N ALA A 354 9.92 -26.21 -15.58
CA ALA A 354 10.47 -27.03 -14.50
C ALA A 354 11.66 -26.33 -13.79
N THR A 355 12.47 -25.59 -14.54
CA THR A 355 13.58 -24.80 -13.98
C THR A 355 13.05 -23.72 -13.02
N PHE A 356 12.06 -22.92 -13.43
CA PHE A 356 11.48 -21.90 -12.57
C PHE A 356 10.76 -22.49 -11.34
N VAL A 357 9.99 -23.55 -11.53
CA VAL A 357 9.31 -24.23 -10.42
C VAL A 357 10.31 -24.75 -9.40
N ASN A 358 11.38 -25.41 -9.86
CA ASN A 358 12.44 -25.90 -9.01
C ASN A 358 13.13 -24.76 -8.24
N ALA A 359 13.41 -23.63 -8.92
CA ALA A 359 14.00 -22.46 -8.31
C ALA A 359 13.13 -21.85 -7.21
N PHE A 360 11.84 -21.58 -7.51
CA PHE A 360 10.95 -20.97 -6.55
C PHE A 360 10.62 -21.87 -5.36
N VAL A 361 10.37 -23.16 -5.58
CA VAL A 361 10.01 -24.08 -4.50
C VAL A 361 11.18 -24.35 -3.55
N ASN A 362 12.41 -24.47 -4.07
CA ASN A 362 13.61 -24.70 -3.27
C ASN A 362 14.39 -23.40 -2.96
N ALA A 363 13.79 -22.22 -3.11
CA ALA A 363 14.44 -20.94 -2.84
C ALA A 363 14.98 -20.85 -1.39
N GLY A 364 16.26 -20.53 -1.25
CA GLY A 364 16.94 -20.37 0.04
C GLY A 364 17.33 -21.66 0.75
N PHE A 365 17.05 -22.84 0.18
CA PHE A 365 17.39 -24.12 0.83
C PHE A 365 18.79 -24.67 0.49
N GLY A 366 19.50 -24.07 -0.48
CA GLY A 366 20.85 -24.46 -0.87
C GLY A 366 20.96 -25.82 -1.59
N ARG A 367 19.85 -26.53 -1.75
CA ARG A 367 19.82 -27.90 -2.32
C ARG A 367 18.56 -28.12 -3.16
N ASP A 368 18.73 -28.82 -4.29
CA ASP A 368 17.65 -29.30 -5.14
C ASP A 368 17.96 -30.67 -5.73
N LYS A 369 17.05 -31.23 -6.52
CA LYS A 369 17.21 -32.52 -7.19
C LYS A 369 17.48 -32.41 -8.71
N LEU A 370 17.65 -31.18 -9.25
CA LEU A 370 17.83 -30.94 -10.69
C LEU A 370 19.17 -30.31 -11.06
N VAL A 371 19.56 -29.24 -10.37
CA VAL A 371 20.67 -28.36 -10.77
C VAL A 371 21.90 -28.53 -9.89
N THR A 372 21.72 -28.69 -8.57
CA THR A 372 22.84 -28.89 -7.60
C THR A 372 23.38 -30.31 -7.55
N THR A 373 22.75 -31.24 -8.25
CA THR A 373 23.20 -32.65 -8.33
C THR A 373 24.39 -32.84 -9.28
N GLU A 374 25.06 -33.99 -9.22
CA GLU A 374 26.15 -34.32 -10.13
C GLU A 374 25.72 -34.24 -11.62
N ASP A 375 24.48 -34.55 -11.92
CA ASP A 375 23.85 -34.42 -13.25
C ASP A 375 23.38 -33.02 -13.63
N GLY A 376 23.59 -32.01 -12.75
CA GLY A 376 23.14 -30.63 -13.00
C GLY A 376 23.65 -30.04 -14.31
N ASN A 377 24.85 -30.36 -14.72
CA ASN A 377 25.39 -29.97 -16.04
C ASN A 377 24.49 -30.48 -17.18
N LYS A 378 23.99 -31.72 -17.10
CA LYS A 378 23.08 -32.26 -18.12
C LYS A 378 21.76 -31.48 -18.18
N TRP A 379 21.28 -30.98 -17.04
CA TRP A 379 20.07 -30.15 -17.00
C TRP A 379 20.28 -28.82 -17.70
N MET A 380 21.42 -28.13 -17.49
CA MET A 380 21.74 -26.88 -18.17
C MET A 380 21.63 -27.03 -19.70
N TYR A 381 22.25 -28.08 -20.27
CA TYR A 381 22.23 -28.32 -21.72
C TYR A 381 20.92 -28.94 -22.27
N LYS A 382 19.96 -29.31 -21.43
CA LYS A 382 18.58 -29.62 -21.89
C LYS A 382 17.80 -28.37 -22.29
N ASN A 383 18.20 -27.21 -21.80
CA ASN A 383 17.64 -25.92 -22.19
C ASN A 383 18.39 -25.35 -23.40
N LYS A 384 17.83 -24.34 -24.06
CA LYS A 384 18.45 -23.72 -25.23
C LYS A 384 18.54 -22.22 -25.04
N ASP A 385 19.61 -21.61 -25.53
CA ASP A 385 19.83 -20.16 -25.56
C ASP A 385 19.50 -19.48 -24.20
N HIS A 386 18.57 -18.54 -24.20
CA HIS A 386 18.14 -17.86 -22.96
C HIS A 386 17.57 -18.81 -21.87
N GLY A 387 17.08 -20.00 -22.22
CA GLY A 387 16.71 -21.02 -21.26
C GLY A 387 17.89 -21.56 -20.46
N MET A 388 19.10 -21.63 -21.07
CA MET A 388 20.33 -21.96 -20.35
C MET A 388 20.74 -20.87 -19.38
N LEU A 389 20.54 -19.60 -19.76
CA LEU A 389 20.73 -18.46 -18.85
C LEU A 389 19.84 -18.59 -17.61
N SER A 390 18.54 -18.84 -17.79
CA SER A 390 17.63 -19.00 -16.66
C SER A 390 17.92 -20.26 -15.84
N ALA A 391 18.39 -21.33 -16.46
CA ALA A 391 18.78 -22.55 -15.73
C ALA A 391 20.02 -22.30 -14.85
N ALA A 392 21.02 -21.57 -15.33
CA ALA A 392 22.15 -21.18 -14.52
C ALA A 392 21.79 -20.16 -13.43
N ALA A 393 20.94 -19.18 -13.75
CA ALA A 393 20.45 -18.19 -12.78
C ALA A 393 19.62 -18.82 -11.65
N SER A 394 18.95 -19.97 -11.90
CA SER A 394 18.19 -20.68 -10.88
C SER A 394 19.02 -21.14 -9.68
N LEU A 395 20.34 -21.35 -9.86
CA LEU A 395 21.27 -21.61 -8.76
C LEU A 395 21.27 -20.51 -7.71
N GLY A 396 21.26 -19.24 -8.17
CA GLY A 396 21.22 -18.10 -7.26
C GLY A 396 19.93 -18.05 -6.43
N MET A 397 18.81 -18.46 -7.02
CA MET A 397 17.54 -18.54 -6.27
C MET A 397 17.55 -19.70 -5.26
N ILE A 398 18.13 -20.85 -5.60
CA ILE A 398 18.26 -22.00 -4.67
C ILE A 398 19.15 -21.64 -3.49
N HIS A 399 20.23 -20.88 -3.72
CA HIS A 399 21.15 -20.39 -2.70
C HIS A 399 20.81 -18.97 -2.23
N LEU A 400 19.57 -18.52 -2.36
CA LEU A 400 19.14 -17.21 -1.91
C LEU A 400 19.53 -17.00 -0.44
N TRP A 401 20.17 -15.88 -0.11
CA TRP A 401 20.70 -15.50 1.22
C TRP A 401 21.92 -16.30 1.72
N ASP A 402 22.38 -17.31 1.01
CA ASP A 402 23.56 -18.09 1.36
C ASP A 402 24.73 -17.68 0.45
N VAL A 403 25.39 -16.56 0.80
CA VAL A 403 26.46 -16.00 -0.03
C VAL A 403 27.64 -16.96 -0.13
N ASP A 404 28.14 -17.46 0.99
CA ASP A 404 29.34 -18.30 1.04
C ASP A 404 29.10 -19.68 0.44
N GLY A 405 27.96 -20.31 0.76
CA GLY A 405 27.59 -21.60 0.19
C GLY A 405 27.23 -21.56 -1.29
N GLY A 406 26.70 -20.42 -1.76
CA GLY A 406 26.27 -20.21 -3.15
C GLY A 406 27.43 -19.91 -4.10
N LEU A 407 28.48 -19.24 -3.66
CA LEU A 407 29.62 -18.87 -4.52
C LEU A 407 30.30 -20.08 -5.16
N THR A 408 30.56 -21.12 -4.41
CA THR A 408 31.27 -22.33 -4.91
C THR A 408 30.55 -23.03 -6.06
N PRO A 409 29.24 -23.36 -5.99
CA PRO A 409 28.52 -23.97 -7.09
C PRO A 409 28.36 -23.06 -8.30
N ILE A 410 28.28 -21.72 -8.10
CA ILE A 410 28.12 -20.74 -9.18
C ILE A 410 29.44 -20.53 -9.92
N ASP A 411 30.58 -20.46 -9.21
CA ASP A 411 31.92 -20.26 -9.77
C ASP A 411 32.26 -21.25 -10.88
N LYS A 412 31.83 -22.49 -10.71
CA LYS A 412 31.99 -23.54 -11.73
C LYS A 412 31.47 -23.15 -13.11
N TYR A 413 30.39 -22.34 -13.16
CA TYR A 413 29.74 -21.93 -14.41
C TYR A 413 30.28 -20.60 -14.98
N LEU A 414 31.04 -19.84 -14.20
CA LEU A 414 31.68 -18.61 -14.67
C LEU A 414 32.78 -18.86 -15.69
N TYR A 415 33.39 -20.03 -15.67
CA TYR A 415 34.47 -20.39 -16.61
C TYR A 415 33.99 -21.24 -17.78
N THR A 416 32.66 -21.42 -17.96
CA THR A 416 32.14 -22.14 -19.13
C THR A 416 32.36 -21.38 -20.41
N ALA A 417 32.49 -22.09 -21.53
CA ALA A 417 32.62 -21.51 -22.85
C ALA A 417 31.28 -20.95 -23.40
N ASP A 418 30.16 -21.43 -22.87
CA ASP A 418 28.83 -20.98 -23.29
C ASP A 418 28.46 -19.65 -22.63
N GLU A 419 28.21 -18.61 -23.44
CA GLU A 419 27.91 -17.27 -22.97
C GLU A 419 26.58 -17.18 -22.23
N HIS A 420 25.57 -17.98 -22.58
CA HIS A 420 24.28 -17.96 -21.89
C HIS A 420 24.40 -18.56 -20.48
N ILE A 421 25.13 -19.67 -20.32
CA ILE A 421 25.35 -20.25 -18.99
C ILE A 421 26.18 -19.30 -18.12
N LYS A 422 27.22 -18.70 -18.69
CA LYS A 422 28.05 -17.71 -17.99
C LYS A 422 27.22 -16.47 -17.57
N ALA A 423 26.39 -15.95 -18.46
CA ALA A 423 25.49 -14.83 -18.15
C ALA A 423 24.50 -15.19 -17.03
N GLY A 424 23.97 -16.42 -17.04
CA GLY A 424 23.11 -16.93 -15.97
C GLY A 424 23.84 -17.07 -14.65
N ALA A 425 25.12 -17.48 -14.66
CA ALA A 425 25.95 -17.54 -13.45
C ALA A 425 26.23 -16.14 -12.88
N LEU A 426 26.46 -15.12 -13.73
CA LEU A 426 26.59 -13.72 -13.30
C LEU A 426 25.27 -13.23 -12.64
N LEU A 427 24.12 -13.55 -13.21
CA LEU A 427 22.83 -13.22 -12.61
C LEU A 427 22.63 -13.98 -11.29
N ALA A 428 23.07 -15.25 -11.20
CA ALA A 428 23.00 -16.03 -9.97
C ALA A 428 23.81 -15.41 -8.83
N LEU A 429 24.97 -14.83 -9.11
CA LEU A 429 25.76 -14.06 -8.14
C LEU A 429 24.98 -12.88 -7.57
N GLY A 430 24.26 -12.18 -8.44
CA GLY A 430 23.36 -11.10 -7.98
C GLY A 430 22.24 -11.61 -7.08
N LEU A 431 21.62 -12.73 -7.43
CA LEU A 431 20.50 -13.32 -6.67
C LEU A 431 20.92 -13.79 -5.28
N VAL A 432 22.07 -14.44 -5.14
CA VAL A 432 22.59 -14.92 -3.85
C VAL A 432 22.80 -13.76 -2.87
N ASN A 433 23.25 -12.60 -3.37
CA ASN A 433 23.49 -11.40 -2.59
C ASN A 433 22.24 -10.52 -2.39
N CYS A 434 21.08 -10.96 -2.87
CA CYS A 434 19.84 -10.20 -2.75
C CYS A 434 19.39 -10.07 -1.29
N GLY A 435 19.37 -8.85 -0.77
CA GLY A 435 18.94 -8.56 0.61
C GLY A 435 19.92 -8.98 1.72
N VAL A 436 21.05 -9.56 1.37
CA VAL A 436 22.14 -9.93 2.28
C VAL A 436 23.44 -9.36 1.75
N ARG A 437 24.27 -8.82 2.62
CA ARG A 437 25.56 -8.26 2.24
C ARG A 437 26.69 -8.95 3.00
N ASN A 438 27.78 -9.19 2.28
CA ASN A 438 29.02 -9.66 2.86
C ASN A 438 30.05 -8.51 2.84
N GLU A 439 30.91 -8.43 3.83
CA GLU A 439 31.99 -7.42 3.91
C GLU A 439 32.95 -7.48 2.72
N CYS A 440 33.20 -8.68 2.17
CA CYS A 440 34.05 -8.89 0.98
C CYS A 440 33.42 -8.39 -0.33
N ASP A 441 32.14 -8.02 -0.33
CA ASP A 441 31.39 -7.48 -1.46
C ASP A 441 31.61 -8.25 -2.79
N PRO A 442 31.39 -9.57 -2.82
CA PRO A 442 31.76 -10.41 -3.95
C PRO A 442 30.97 -10.08 -5.22
N ALA A 443 29.74 -9.57 -5.09
CA ALA A 443 28.91 -9.24 -6.24
C ALA A 443 29.50 -8.08 -7.05
N LEU A 444 29.91 -6.99 -6.40
CA LEU A 444 30.53 -5.87 -7.11
C LEU A 444 31.86 -6.29 -7.75
N ALA A 445 32.71 -6.99 -7.01
CA ALA A 445 34.01 -7.40 -7.47
C ALA A 445 33.94 -8.30 -8.71
N LEU A 446 32.97 -9.22 -8.79
CA LEU A 446 32.86 -10.18 -9.89
C LEU A 446 31.98 -9.71 -11.06
N LEU A 447 31.02 -8.80 -10.83
CA LEU A 447 30.09 -8.37 -11.86
C LEU A 447 30.55 -7.11 -12.61
N SER A 448 31.32 -6.22 -11.96
CA SER A 448 31.71 -4.91 -12.54
C SER A 448 32.46 -5.03 -13.86
N ASP A 449 33.33 -6.03 -14.00
CA ASP A 449 34.14 -6.26 -15.22
C ASP A 449 33.28 -6.60 -16.46
N TYR A 450 32.07 -7.15 -16.26
CA TYR A 450 31.21 -7.58 -17.35
C TYR A 450 30.15 -6.55 -17.77
N VAL A 451 30.02 -5.45 -17.07
CA VAL A 451 29.00 -4.40 -17.33
C VAL A 451 29.18 -3.78 -18.72
N LEU A 452 30.43 -3.52 -19.13
CA LEU A 452 30.79 -2.95 -20.44
C LEU A 452 31.39 -3.99 -21.41
N HIS A 453 31.15 -5.30 -21.15
CA HIS A 453 31.68 -6.37 -21.98
C HIS A 453 31.10 -6.33 -23.41
N SER A 454 31.83 -6.84 -24.39
CA SER A 454 31.42 -6.87 -25.81
C SER A 454 30.17 -7.76 -26.07
N SER A 455 29.99 -8.83 -25.30
CA SER A 455 28.83 -9.73 -25.40
C SER A 455 27.60 -9.16 -24.71
N ALA A 456 26.50 -9.05 -25.44
CA ALA A 456 25.22 -8.58 -24.91
C ALA A 456 24.68 -9.48 -23.78
N ASN A 457 24.84 -10.81 -23.91
CA ASN A 457 24.35 -11.76 -22.93
C ASN A 457 25.06 -11.59 -21.56
N LEU A 458 26.38 -11.40 -21.57
CA LEU A 458 27.14 -11.18 -20.35
C LEU A 458 26.77 -9.85 -19.69
N ARG A 459 26.54 -8.80 -20.49
CA ARG A 459 26.01 -7.52 -19.99
C ARG A 459 24.64 -7.67 -19.33
N ILE A 460 23.72 -8.45 -19.91
CA ILE A 460 22.40 -8.74 -19.30
C ILE A 460 22.57 -9.33 -17.91
N GLY A 461 23.39 -10.39 -17.77
CA GLY A 461 23.62 -11.06 -16.49
C GLY A 461 24.26 -10.15 -15.44
N SER A 462 25.28 -9.36 -15.82
CA SER A 462 26.00 -8.49 -14.88
C SER A 462 25.19 -7.26 -14.48
N VAL A 463 24.56 -6.57 -15.44
CA VAL A 463 23.77 -5.36 -15.18
C VAL A 463 22.57 -5.68 -14.28
N LEU A 464 21.78 -6.70 -14.62
CA LEU A 464 20.62 -7.09 -13.81
C LEU A 464 21.08 -7.71 -12.47
N GLY A 465 22.17 -8.46 -12.46
CA GLY A 465 22.76 -9.03 -11.25
C GLY A 465 23.16 -7.95 -10.24
N LEU A 466 23.80 -6.87 -10.68
CA LEU A 466 24.09 -5.72 -9.80
C LEU A 466 22.81 -5.06 -9.29
N GLY A 467 21.80 -4.87 -10.16
CA GLY A 467 20.51 -4.29 -9.76
C GLY A 467 19.82 -5.08 -8.65
N ILE A 468 19.84 -6.42 -8.71
CA ILE A 468 19.22 -7.30 -7.71
C ILE A 468 20.06 -7.36 -6.43
N ALA A 469 21.38 -7.50 -6.54
CA ALA A 469 22.28 -7.60 -5.39
C ALA A 469 22.23 -6.37 -4.47
N TYR A 470 22.16 -5.19 -5.08
CA TYR A 470 22.21 -3.92 -4.35
C TYR A 470 20.86 -3.20 -4.27
N ALA A 471 19.75 -3.89 -4.48
CA ALA A 471 18.41 -3.30 -4.41
C ALA A 471 18.18 -2.58 -3.07
N GLY A 472 17.76 -1.30 -3.12
CA GLY A 472 17.49 -0.46 -1.95
C GLY A 472 18.73 0.05 -1.20
N THR A 473 19.93 -0.17 -1.70
CA THR A 473 21.17 0.18 -0.99
C THR A 473 21.60 1.63 -1.18
N GLN A 474 21.14 2.28 -2.23
CA GLN A 474 21.50 3.66 -2.62
C GLN A 474 23.02 3.88 -2.81
N ARG A 475 23.78 2.84 -3.15
CA ARG A 475 25.23 2.89 -3.30
C ARG A 475 25.65 3.62 -4.58
N GLU A 476 26.31 4.76 -4.45
CA GLU A 476 26.80 5.58 -5.56
C GLU A 476 27.93 4.93 -6.35
N ASP A 477 28.78 4.14 -5.70
CA ASP A 477 29.86 3.40 -6.35
C ASP A 477 29.32 2.38 -7.35
N VAL A 478 28.27 1.64 -7.01
CA VAL A 478 27.60 0.69 -7.91
C VAL A 478 26.91 1.43 -9.07
N LEU A 479 26.23 2.55 -8.78
CA LEU A 479 25.61 3.38 -9.80
C LEU A 479 26.62 3.93 -10.83
N SER A 480 27.83 4.28 -10.38
CA SER A 480 28.90 4.75 -11.25
C SER A 480 29.31 3.75 -12.35
N HIS A 481 29.15 2.43 -12.08
CA HIS A 481 29.38 1.39 -13.09
C HIS A 481 28.22 1.25 -14.10
N LEU A 482 27.00 1.59 -13.73
CA LEU A 482 25.80 1.46 -14.57
C LEU A 482 25.51 2.70 -15.41
N LEU A 483 25.85 3.92 -14.94
CA LEU A 483 25.64 5.16 -15.66
C LEU A 483 26.26 5.19 -17.07
N PRO A 484 27.48 4.67 -17.30
CA PRO A 484 28.05 4.60 -18.64
C PRO A 484 27.23 3.77 -19.63
N VAL A 485 26.52 2.74 -19.13
CA VAL A 485 25.63 1.89 -19.95
C VAL A 485 24.39 2.65 -20.41
N LEU A 486 23.82 3.51 -19.55
CA LEU A 486 22.71 4.40 -19.90
C LEU A 486 23.12 5.45 -20.92
N SER A 487 24.34 5.98 -20.81
CA SER A 487 24.89 7.00 -21.71
C SER A 487 25.36 6.44 -23.05
N ASP A 488 25.51 5.10 -23.17
CA ASP A 488 25.98 4.46 -24.42
C ASP A 488 24.86 4.41 -25.47
N THR A 489 24.91 5.29 -26.43
CA THR A 489 23.94 5.37 -27.55
C THR A 489 23.96 4.15 -28.47
N ALA A 490 25.05 3.38 -28.49
CA ALA A 490 25.20 2.17 -29.30
C ALA A 490 24.66 0.90 -28.56
N ALA A 491 24.33 1.00 -27.27
CA ALA A 491 23.82 -0.13 -26.51
C ALA A 491 22.46 -0.60 -27.03
N PRO A 492 22.23 -1.93 -27.15
CA PRO A 492 20.91 -2.48 -27.44
C PRO A 492 19.83 -1.97 -26.48
N ALA A 493 18.60 -1.78 -26.98
CA ALA A 493 17.47 -1.30 -26.18
C ALA A 493 17.23 -2.14 -24.92
N GLU A 494 17.41 -3.45 -24.99
CA GLU A 494 17.28 -4.37 -23.84
C GLU A 494 18.28 -4.04 -22.73
N ILE A 495 19.56 -3.84 -23.07
CA ILE A 495 20.61 -3.55 -22.08
C ILE A 495 20.42 -2.16 -21.45
N CYS A 496 20.06 -1.16 -22.25
CA CYS A 496 19.76 0.17 -21.77
C CYS A 496 18.57 0.15 -20.79
N ALA A 497 17.51 -0.57 -21.14
CA ALA A 497 16.35 -0.74 -20.28
C ALA A 497 16.67 -1.50 -18.96
N LEU A 498 17.49 -2.54 -19.04
CA LEU A 498 17.96 -3.25 -17.85
C LEU A 498 18.84 -2.39 -16.95
N ALA A 499 19.70 -1.54 -17.55
CA ALA A 499 20.50 -0.58 -16.77
C ALA A 499 19.60 0.43 -16.04
N ALA A 500 18.54 0.94 -16.70
CA ALA A 500 17.59 1.85 -16.05
C ALA A 500 16.83 1.18 -14.90
N ILE A 501 16.37 -0.07 -15.07
CA ILE A 501 15.75 -0.84 -13.99
C ILE A 501 16.73 -1.08 -12.85
N SER A 502 17.97 -1.49 -13.17
CA SER A 502 18.98 -1.80 -12.16
C SER A 502 19.36 -0.57 -11.35
N CYS A 503 19.54 0.57 -12.00
CA CYS A 503 19.68 1.83 -11.31
C CYS A 503 18.45 2.15 -10.44
N GLY A 504 17.23 1.97 -10.97
CA GLY A 504 15.98 2.17 -10.24
C GLY A 504 15.83 1.27 -9.00
N LEU A 505 16.26 0.00 -9.09
CA LEU A 505 16.25 -0.93 -7.96
C LEU A 505 17.27 -0.54 -6.89
N ILE A 506 18.51 -0.15 -7.29
CA ILE A 506 19.58 0.21 -6.36
C ILE A 506 19.23 1.46 -5.57
N ALA A 507 18.78 2.49 -6.25
CA ALA A 507 18.57 3.81 -5.68
C ALA A 507 17.08 4.20 -5.66
N VAL A 508 16.21 3.24 -5.36
CA VAL A 508 14.77 3.45 -5.24
C VAL A 508 14.48 4.58 -4.23
N GLY A 509 13.68 5.57 -4.63
CA GLY A 509 13.31 6.71 -3.79
C GLY A 509 14.42 7.71 -3.46
N SER A 510 15.63 7.57 -4.03
CA SER A 510 16.77 8.46 -3.72
C SER A 510 16.71 9.83 -4.39
N CYS A 511 15.92 9.97 -5.48
CA CYS A 511 15.85 11.17 -6.30
C CYS A 511 17.23 11.68 -6.77
N ASN A 512 18.11 10.76 -7.14
CA ASN A 512 19.44 11.10 -7.63
C ASN A 512 19.33 11.80 -8.99
N GLY A 513 19.83 13.07 -9.05
CA GLY A 513 19.75 13.91 -10.24
C GLY A 513 20.51 13.37 -11.44
N ASP A 514 21.66 12.74 -11.24
CA ASP A 514 22.54 12.26 -12.31
C ASP A 514 21.90 11.14 -13.11
N VAL A 515 21.25 10.18 -12.41
CA VAL A 515 20.57 9.07 -13.06
C VAL A 515 19.28 9.55 -13.72
N THR A 516 18.52 10.42 -13.06
CA THR A 516 17.32 11.04 -13.64
C THR A 516 17.68 11.76 -14.96
N CYS A 517 18.73 12.58 -14.94
CA CYS A 517 19.21 13.27 -16.13
C CYS A 517 19.67 12.29 -17.24
N ALA A 518 20.40 11.22 -16.88
CA ALA A 518 20.87 10.23 -17.84
C ALA A 518 19.69 9.51 -18.53
N ILE A 519 18.66 9.12 -17.77
CA ILE A 519 17.47 8.47 -18.35
C ILE A 519 16.66 9.44 -19.21
N ILE A 520 16.44 10.69 -18.76
CA ILE A 520 15.72 11.70 -19.54
C ILE A 520 16.47 12.02 -20.82
N GLN A 521 17.80 12.20 -20.74
CA GLN A 521 18.64 12.43 -21.95
C GLN A 521 18.49 11.27 -22.93
N ARG A 522 18.45 10.03 -22.43
CA ARG A 522 18.28 8.85 -23.26
C ARG A 522 16.89 8.76 -23.91
N LEU A 523 15.86 9.29 -23.24
CA LEU A 523 14.50 9.38 -23.77
C LEU A 523 14.34 10.52 -24.79
N ILE A 524 15.14 11.58 -24.68
CA ILE A 524 15.17 12.71 -25.64
C ILE A 524 15.91 12.32 -26.92
N ASP A 525 16.93 11.45 -26.82
CA ASP A 525 17.67 10.96 -27.99
C ASP A 525 16.72 10.32 -29.00
N ASP A 526 16.72 10.81 -30.24
CA ASP A 526 15.79 10.41 -31.32
C ASP A 526 16.11 9.00 -31.87
N ASN A 527 16.27 8.03 -30.97
CA ASN A 527 16.50 6.64 -31.31
C ASN A 527 15.17 5.90 -31.48
N LYS A 528 14.67 5.85 -32.71
CA LYS A 528 13.40 5.20 -33.06
C LYS A 528 13.35 3.73 -32.69
N ASP A 529 14.51 3.03 -32.73
CA ASP A 529 14.58 1.61 -32.36
C ASP A 529 14.36 1.39 -30.87
N LEU A 530 14.80 2.33 -30.03
CA LEU A 530 14.57 2.29 -28.58
C LEU A 530 13.09 2.55 -28.26
N HIS A 531 12.50 3.59 -28.84
CA HIS A 531 11.12 3.98 -28.56
C HIS A 531 10.09 2.97 -29.05
N SER A 532 10.33 2.34 -30.20
CA SER A 532 9.46 1.28 -30.72
C SER A 532 9.66 -0.09 -30.05
N SER A 533 10.70 -0.22 -29.22
CA SER A 533 11.03 -1.46 -28.52
C SER A 533 10.04 -1.74 -27.39
N THR A 534 9.73 -3.02 -27.20
CA THR A 534 8.96 -3.49 -26.03
C THR A 534 9.66 -3.20 -24.69
N TYR A 535 10.96 -2.90 -24.73
CA TYR A 535 11.76 -2.58 -23.54
C TYR A 535 11.68 -1.11 -23.13
N ALA A 536 11.16 -0.18 -23.96
CA ALA A 536 11.04 1.23 -23.64
C ALA A 536 10.29 1.47 -22.31
N ARG A 537 9.26 0.68 -22.02
CA ARG A 537 8.49 0.73 -20.77
C ARG A 537 9.34 0.59 -19.50
N PHE A 538 10.45 -0.10 -19.59
CA PHE A 538 11.35 -0.28 -18.45
C PHE A 538 12.24 0.94 -18.20
N LEU A 539 12.51 1.75 -19.22
CA LEU A 539 13.12 3.07 -19.02
C LEU A 539 12.19 4.01 -18.25
N HIS A 540 10.90 4.01 -18.63
CA HIS A 540 9.89 4.80 -17.93
C HIS A 540 9.75 4.32 -16.47
N LEU A 541 9.75 2.99 -16.25
CA LEU A 541 9.69 2.44 -14.91
C LEU A 541 10.94 2.76 -14.09
N GLY A 542 12.14 2.64 -14.67
CA GLY A 542 13.39 3.03 -14.02
C GLY A 542 13.35 4.47 -13.52
N LEU A 543 12.87 5.40 -14.35
CA LEU A 543 12.66 6.79 -13.95
C LEU A 543 11.63 6.93 -12.82
N GLY A 544 10.52 6.17 -12.89
CA GLY A 544 9.50 6.17 -11.85
C GLY A 544 10.03 5.70 -10.49
N LEU A 545 10.79 4.59 -10.46
CA LEU A 545 11.35 4.03 -9.23
C LEU A 545 12.30 4.99 -8.50
N TYR A 546 13.00 5.86 -9.23
CA TYR A 546 13.83 6.90 -8.61
C TYR A 546 13.03 7.93 -7.84
N ASN A 547 11.85 8.27 -8.35
CA ASN A 547 10.95 9.24 -7.78
C ASN A 547 9.80 8.56 -7.01
N ASP A 548 10.10 7.50 -6.30
CA ASP A 548 9.15 6.83 -5.41
C ASP A 548 8.76 7.75 -4.24
N ARG A 549 7.74 7.38 -3.48
CA ARG A 549 7.11 8.11 -2.36
C ARG A 549 8.09 8.85 -1.42
N TYR A 550 9.32 8.36 -1.33
CA TYR A 550 10.39 8.95 -0.50
C TYR A 550 11.06 10.18 -1.13
N CYS A 551 10.69 10.53 -2.36
CA CYS A 551 11.16 11.76 -3.00
C CYS A 551 10.36 12.96 -2.51
N CYS A 552 11.03 14.11 -2.31
CA CYS A 552 10.30 15.35 -2.01
C CYS A 552 9.46 15.77 -3.21
N LYS A 553 8.25 16.29 -2.97
CA LYS A 553 7.30 16.72 -4.01
C LYS A 553 7.92 17.67 -5.02
N GLU A 554 8.77 18.60 -4.57
CA GLU A 554 9.45 19.58 -5.41
C GLU A 554 10.31 18.94 -6.50
N LYS A 555 11.06 17.87 -6.16
CA LYS A 555 11.89 17.13 -7.13
C LYS A 555 11.02 16.33 -8.12
N THR A 556 9.93 15.75 -7.63
CA THR A 556 8.98 15.03 -8.50
C THR A 556 8.32 15.99 -9.50
N GLU A 557 7.88 17.16 -9.04
CA GLU A 557 7.31 18.22 -9.89
C GLU A 557 8.33 18.76 -10.90
N ALA A 558 9.59 18.95 -10.49
CA ALA A 558 10.67 19.34 -11.40
C ALA A 558 10.92 18.26 -12.46
N THR A 559 10.88 16.98 -12.10
CA THR A 559 11.01 15.86 -13.05
C THR A 559 9.82 15.83 -14.00
N MET A 560 8.59 16.02 -13.49
CA MET A 560 7.38 16.10 -14.32
C MET A 560 7.44 17.22 -15.35
N ALA A 561 7.92 18.41 -14.95
CA ALA A 561 8.12 19.53 -15.86
C ALA A 561 9.20 19.24 -16.91
N ALA A 562 10.29 18.56 -16.56
CA ALA A 562 11.31 18.14 -17.50
C ALA A 562 10.79 17.15 -18.56
N LEU A 563 9.77 16.35 -18.24
CA LEU A 563 9.15 15.40 -19.17
C LEU A 563 8.26 16.05 -20.23
N GLU A 564 7.88 17.33 -20.07
CA GLU A 564 7.07 18.07 -21.06
C GLU A 564 7.80 18.25 -22.39
N VAL A 565 9.12 18.10 -22.41
CA VAL A 565 9.93 18.17 -23.64
C VAL A 565 9.76 16.93 -24.53
N LEU A 566 9.32 15.80 -23.96
CA LEU A 566 9.15 14.54 -24.69
C LEU A 566 7.95 14.59 -25.63
N PRO A 567 8.04 13.95 -26.81
CA PRO A 567 6.91 13.81 -27.71
C PRO A 567 5.86 12.85 -27.14
N GLU A 568 4.57 13.08 -27.49
CA GLU A 568 3.54 12.07 -27.27
C GLU A 568 3.78 10.85 -28.17
N PRO A 569 3.54 9.62 -27.69
CA PRO A 569 2.94 9.19 -26.42
C PRO A 569 3.93 8.96 -25.26
N GLN A 570 5.23 9.17 -25.49
CA GLN A 570 6.28 8.91 -24.48
C GLN A 570 6.09 9.80 -23.23
N GLN A 571 5.69 11.06 -23.43
CA GLN A 571 5.40 11.99 -22.36
C GLN A 571 4.33 11.42 -21.40
N SER A 572 3.18 11.03 -21.95
CA SER A 572 2.08 10.48 -21.15
C SER A 572 2.45 9.19 -20.42
N LEU A 573 3.24 8.31 -21.05
CA LEU A 573 3.75 7.08 -20.43
C LEU A 573 4.67 7.39 -19.24
N CYS A 574 5.63 8.28 -19.44
CA CYS A 574 6.56 8.69 -18.38
C CYS A 574 5.83 9.35 -17.21
N GLN A 575 4.96 10.32 -17.50
CA GLN A 575 4.21 11.03 -16.47
C GLN A 575 3.28 10.10 -15.66
N THR A 576 2.59 9.17 -16.33
CA THR A 576 1.72 8.20 -15.65
C THR A 576 2.54 7.23 -14.78
N THR A 577 3.68 6.74 -15.30
CA THR A 577 4.56 5.84 -14.55
C THR A 577 5.21 6.54 -13.37
N LEU A 578 5.63 7.79 -13.54
CA LEU A 578 6.19 8.61 -12.47
C LEU A 578 5.15 8.87 -11.38
N SER A 579 3.92 9.25 -11.76
CA SER A 579 2.82 9.45 -10.80
C SER A 579 2.48 8.16 -10.06
N MET A 580 2.46 7.00 -10.74
CA MET A 580 2.23 5.70 -10.11
C MET A 580 3.25 5.42 -9.00
N CYS A 581 4.54 5.68 -9.24
CA CYS A 581 5.60 5.42 -8.27
C CYS A 581 5.64 6.48 -7.16
N ALA A 582 5.53 7.77 -7.51
CA ALA A 582 5.61 8.87 -6.55
C ALA A 582 4.50 8.84 -5.49
N TYR A 583 3.34 8.32 -5.84
CA TYR A 583 2.21 8.17 -4.91
C TYR A 583 1.96 6.72 -4.46
N ALA A 584 2.98 5.85 -4.57
CA ALA A 584 2.87 4.46 -4.17
C ALA A 584 2.47 4.32 -2.69
N ALA A 585 1.48 3.49 -2.41
CA ALA A 585 0.96 3.20 -1.06
C ALA A 585 0.54 4.43 -0.23
N THR A 586 0.21 5.56 -0.89
CA THR A 586 -0.29 6.77 -0.19
C THR A 586 -1.78 6.71 0.09
N GLY A 587 -2.55 5.97 -0.72
CA GLY A 587 -4.01 6.01 -0.67
C GLY A 587 -4.63 7.30 -1.22
N ASP A 588 -3.86 8.17 -1.92
CA ASP A 588 -4.35 9.45 -2.44
C ASP A 588 -5.46 9.25 -3.48
N VAL A 589 -6.67 9.64 -3.07
CA VAL A 589 -7.89 9.49 -3.86
C VAL A 589 -7.87 10.35 -5.12
N LEU A 590 -7.26 11.54 -5.08
CA LEU A 590 -7.19 12.45 -6.23
C LEU A 590 -6.34 11.85 -7.35
N VAL A 591 -5.19 11.26 -6.99
CA VAL A 591 -4.33 10.59 -7.95
C VAL A 591 -4.98 9.30 -8.48
N VAL A 592 -5.69 8.55 -7.64
CA VAL A 592 -6.51 7.41 -8.08
C VAL A 592 -7.56 7.85 -9.11
N GLN A 593 -8.25 8.98 -8.88
CA GLN A 593 -9.22 9.55 -9.84
C GLN A 593 -8.56 9.94 -11.15
N GLN A 594 -7.36 10.53 -11.13
CA GLN A 594 -6.59 10.84 -12.34
C GLN A 594 -6.25 9.57 -13.13
N MET A 595 -5.80 8.51 -12.46
CA MET A 595 -5.51 7.22 -13.10
C MET A 595 -6.78 6.60 -13.71
N LEU A 596 -7.91 6.66 -13.02
CA LEU A 596 -9.20 6.18 -13.52
C LEU A 596 -9.69 7.00 -14.72
N HIS A 597 -9.44 8.31 -14.73
CA HIS A 597 -9.74 9.16 -15.88
C HIS A 597 -8.94 8.72 -17.12
N ILE A 598 -7.67 8.36 -16.96
CA ILE A 598 -6.86 7.81 -18.06
C ILE A 598 -7.46 6.48 -18.54
N CYS A 599 -7.88 5.59 -17.65
CA CYS A 599 -8.52 4.32 -17.99
C CYS A 599 -9.86 4.47 -18.73
N SER A 600 -10.55 5.62 -18.59
CA SER A 600 -11.85 5.89 -19.23
C SER A 600 -11.76 6.45 -20.64
N LYS A 601 -10.56 6.84 -21.11
CA LYS A 601 -10.36 7.36 -22.47
C LYS A 601 -10.51 6.24 -23.48
N HIS A 602 -11.16 6.55 -24.62
CA HIS A 602 -11.31 5.61 -25.74
C HIS A 602 -10.32 5.98 -26.85
N TYR A 603 -9.53 5.01 -27.27
CA TYR A 603 -8.62 5.11 -28.42
C TYR A 603 -9.11 4.16 -29.50
N ASP A 604 -9.49 4.67 -30.67
CA ASP A 604 -9.95 3.87 -31.81
C ASP A 604 -8.78 3.02 -32.35
N THR A 605 -8.60 1.82 -31.83
CA THR A 605 -7.55 0.89 -32.25
C THR A 605 -7.99 -0.10 -33.31
N ASP A 606 -9.30 -0.36 -33.48
CA ASP A 606 -9.80 -1.37 -34.41
C ASP A 606 -11.10 -0.96 -35.11
N ASN A 607 -10.96 -0.69 -36.40
CA ASN A 607 -12.02 -0.90 -37.36
C ASN A 607 -11.92 -2.33 -37.96
N GLU A 608 -11.99 -3.36 -37.15
CA GLU A 608 -12.20 -4.72 -37.61
C GLU A 608 -13.51 -5.28 -37.01
N GLN A 609 -14.52 -5.26 -37.87
CA GLN A 609 -15.68 -6.17 -37.88
C GLN A 609 -16.39 -6.44 -36.53
N THR A 610 -17.16 -5.47 -36.05
CA THR A 610 -18.45 -5.84 -35.46
C THR A 610 -19.56 -5.31 -36.36
N SER A 611 -20.00 -6.24 -37.19
CA SER A 611 -21.23 -6.15 -38.00
C SER A 611 -22.43 -5.76 -37.11
N SER A 612 -23.03 -4.62 -37.45
CA SER A 612 -24.47 -4.44 -37.48
C SER A 612 -25.35 -5.19 -36.45
N GLU A 613 -25.33 -4.86 -35.19
CA GLU A 613 -26.46 -5.14 -34.28
C GLU A 613 -26.70 -4.06 -33.21
N ASP A 614 -25.77 -3.16 -32.93
CA ASP A 614 -25.92 -2.15 -31.85
C ASP A 614 -26.39 -0.76 -32.33
N THR A 615 -26.70 -0.58 -33.60
CA THR A 615 -27.24 0.70 -34.09
C THR A 615 -28.78 0.81 -33.98
N ALA A 616 -29.45 -0.17 -33.41
CA ALA A 616 -30.92 -0.17 -33.26
C ALA A 616 -31.40 0.50 -31.94
N PHE A 617 -30.53 0.70 -30.95
CA PHE A 617 -30.96 1.21 -29.63
C PHE A 617 -30.75 2.71 -29.36
N LYS A 618 -30.14 3.46 -30.29
CA LYS A 618 -29.89 4.90 -30.10
C LYS A 618 -30.79 5.84 -30.93
N LYS A 619 -31.91 5.37 -31.44
CA LYS A 619 -32.89 6.18 -32.22
C LYS A 619 -34.29 6.21 -31.62
N GLN A 620 -34.43 6.15 -30.31
CA GLN A 620 -35.78 6.22 -29.73
C GLN A 620 -35.87 7.13 -28.50
N GLU A 621 -35.24 8.29 -28.54
CA GLU A 621 -35.58 9.42 -27.64
C GLU A 621 -35.18 10.75 -28.26
N THR A 622 -35.94 11.20 -29.29
CA THR A 622 -36.25 12.59 -29.55
C THR A 622 -37.19 12.61 -30.76
N GLY A 623 -38.44 12.59 -30.49
CA GLY A 623 -39.44 12.71 -31.52
C GLY A 623 -40.74 13.26 -30.97
N THR A 624 -40.90 14.56 -31.02
CA THR A 624 -42.25 15.13 -30.99
C THR A 624 -42.41 16.24 -32.06
N LYS A 625 -43.36 15.93 -32.99
CA LYS A 625 -44.22 16.84 -33.76
C LYS A 625 -43.64 17.67 -34.93
N LYS A 626 -43.96 17.33 -36.15
CA LYS A 626 -45.08 17.99 -36.88
C LYS A 626 -45.35 17.34 -38.24
N GLU A 627 -46.64 17.24 -38.49
CA GLU A 627 -47.44 16.84 -39.60
C GLU A 627 -47.02 17.18 -41.04
N ALA A 628 -47.26 16.18 -41.90
CA ALA A 628 -48.12 16.18 -43.12
C ALA A 628 -47.73 17.00 -44.36
N LYS A 629 -47.46 16.33 -45.43
CA LYS A 629 -48.32 16.25 -46.63
C LYS A 629 -47.58 15.70 -47.85
N ASP A 630 -48.19 14.62 -48.35
CA ASP A 630 -48.48 14.22 -49.74
C ASP A 630 -47.56 14.67 -50.88
N THR A 631 -47.13 13.77 -51.68
CA THR A 631 -47.65 13.22 -52.96
C THR A 631 -46.47 12.77 -53.87
N ALA A 632 -46.51 11.52 -54.17
CA ALA A 632 -46.62 10.86 -55.47
C ALA A 632 -45.64 11.14 -56.63
N ASN A 633 -45.21 9.96 -57.12
CA ASN A 633 -44.95 9.61 -58.53
C ASN A 633 -43.60 9.94 -59.15
N THR A 634 -43.01 8.99 -59.66
CA THR A 634 -42.99 8.11 -60.79
C THR A 634 -41.60 7.96 -61.40
N ALA A 635 -41.33 6.73 -61.75
CA ALA A 635 -40.30 6.17 -62.57
C ALA A 635 -39.83 6.99 -63.78
N THR A 636 -38.55 6.86 -64.11
CA THR A 636 -38.21 6.22 -65.40
C THR A 636 -36.67 6.06 -65.57
N ALA A 637 -36.34 4.96 -66.21
CA ALA A 637 -35.04 4.56 -66.68
C ALA A 637 -34.59 5.38 -67.91
N SER A 638 -33.24 5.49 -68.05
CA SER A 638 -32.56 5.17 -69.33
C SER A 638 -31.08 5.58 -69.26
N SER A 639 -30.24 4.58 -69.40
CA SER A 639 -29.20 4.32 -70.39
C SER A 639 -28.53 5.55 -71.06
N ALA A 640 -27.21 5.57 -70.97
CA ALA A 640 -26.27 5.39 -72.03
C ALA A 640 -24.92 6.11 -71.88
N ALA A 641 -23.92 5.35 -71.99
CA ALA A 641 -22.71 5.53 -72.78
C ALA A 641 -21.77 6.72 -72.59
N GLY A 642 -20.57 6.41 -72.18
CA GLY A 642 -19.33 6.64 -72.89
C GLY A 642 -18.70 7.99 -72.78
N ALA A 643 -17.53 7.98 -72.10
CA ALA A 643 -16.29 8.51 -72.63
C ALA A 643 -15.12 8.26 -71.67
N SER A 644 -14.19 7.57 -72.17
CA SER A 644 -12.83 7.43 -71.63
C SER A 644 -12.09 8.76 -71.60
N SER A 645 -11.56 9.09 -70.43
CA SER A 645 -10.36 9.93 -70.37
C SER A 645 -9.44 9.40 -69.30
N SER A 646 -8.35 8.89 -69.73
CA SER A 646 -7.16 8.53 -69.01
C SER A 646 -6.62 9.74 -68.24
N SER A 647 -6.55 9.66 -66.97
CA SER A 647 -5.66 10.44 -66.12
C SER A 647 -4.87 9.51 -65.19
N SER A 648 -3.62 9.40 -65.47
CA SER A 648 -2.58 8.86 -64.63
C SER A 648 -2.53 9.65 -63.30
N GLY A 649 -3.21 9.20 -62.28
CA GLY A 649 -3.16 9.75 -60.91
C GLY A 649 -2.44 8.75 -60.02
N SER A 650 -1.26 9.10 -59.72
CA SER A 650 -0.29 8.74 -58.70
C SER A 650 -0.64 7.56 -57.79
N LYS A 651 0.17 6.53 -57.88
CA LYS A 651 0.35 5.50 -56.85
C LYS A 651 0.92 6.05 -55.53
N ASP A 652 1.36 7.29 -55.50
CA ASP A 652 2.03 7.95 -54.35
C ASP A 652 1.06 8.47 -53.29
N ASP A 653 -0.20 8.77 -53.63
CA ASP A 653 -1.18 9.24 -52.63
C ASP A 653 -1.80 8.10 -51.78
N LYS A 654 -1.93 6.88 -52.33
CA LYS A 654 -2.39 5.72 -51.57
C LYS A 654 -1.33 5.20 -50.57
N THR A 655 -0.06 5.33 -50.92
CA THR A 655 1.06 4.97 -50.01
C THR A 655 1.20 5.99 -48.88
N LYS A 656 0.94 7.27 -49.12
CA LYS A 656 0.98 8.30 -48.10
C LYS A 656 -0.22 8.20 -47.12
N SER A 657 -1.41 7.88 -47.62
CA SER A 657 -2.58 7.67 -46.76
C SER A 657 -2.43 6.40 -45.91
N ASN A 658 -1.95 5.30 -46.47
CA ASN A 658 -1.72 4.06 -45.71
C ASN A 658 -0.63 4.27 -44.64
N ASN A 659 0.47 4.98 -44.96
CA ASN A 659 1.53 5.30 -43.97
C ASN A 659 1.02 6.23 -42.85
N PHE A 660 0.07 7.11 -43.14
CA PHE A 660 -0.52 7.99 -42.12
C PHE A 660 -1.47 7.21 -41.21
N GLU A 661 -2.33 6.34 -41.77
CA GLU A 661 -3.22 5.46 -41.00
C GLU A 661 -2.45 4.44 -40.15
N GLU A 662 -1.35 3.86 -40.66
CA GLU A 662 -0.48 2.98 -39.87
C GLU A 662 0.20 3.73 -38.72
N ARG A 663 0.72 4.91 -38.94
CA ARG A 663 1.30 5.74 -37.87
C ARG A 663 0.29 6.13 -36.80
N GLN A 664 -0.94 6.43 -37.19
CA GLN A 664 -2.01 6.76 -36.26
C GLN A 664 -2.45 5.53 -35.44
N LYS A 665 -2.48 4.34 -36.05
CA LYS A 665 -2.73 3.07 -35.35
C LYS A 665 -1.62 2.75 -34.35
N ASP A 666 -0.37 2.94 -34.72
CA ASP A 666 0.77 2.72 -33.83
C ASP A 666 0.74 3.71 -32.65
N ALA A 667 0.48 4.99 -32.89
CA ALA A 667 0.34 5.99 -31.83
C ALA A 667 -0.83 5.67 -30.90
N ASN A 668 -1.99 5.24 -31.40
CA ASN A 668 -3.11 4.83 -30.59
C ASN A 668 -2.83 3.56 -29.77
N LYS A 669 -2.06 2.62 -30.32
CA LYS A 669 -1.61 1.44 -29.59
C LYS A 669 -0.66 1.77 -28.46
N GLU A 670 0.26 2.72 -28.66
CA GLU A 670 1.15 3.20 -27.61
C GLU A 670 0.39 3.99 -26.54
N LEU A 671 -0.57 4.85 -26.91
CA LEU A 671 -1.44 5.53 -25.97
C LEU A 671 -2.30 4.56 -25.17
N SER A 672 -2.75 3.45 -25.77
CA SER A 672 -3.48 2.41 -25.00
C SER A 672 -2.60 1.73 -23.94
N SER A 673 -1.27 1.73 -24.09
CA SER A 673 -0.35 1.19 -23.09
C SER A 673 -0.30 2.05 -21.82
N VAL A 674 -0.56 3.37 -21.92
CA VAL A 674 -0.71 4.28 -20.78
C VAL A 674 -1.84 3.84 -19.85
N GLN A 675 -2.95 3.36 -20.44
CA GLN A 675 -4.09 2.85 -19.67
C GLN A 675 -3.75 1.60 -18.87
N ALA A 676 -2.91 0.72 -19.42
CA ALA A 676 -2.46 -0.46 -18.69
C ALA A 676 -1.59 -0.08 -17.47
N VAL A 677 -0.70 0.91 -17.63
CA VAL A 677 0.10 1.46 -16.53
C VAL A 677 -0.79 2.15 -15.50
N ALA A 678 -1.75 2.98 -15.94
CA ALA A 678 -2.70 3.64 -15.05
C ALA A 678 -3.53 2.64 -14.23
N THR A 679 -3.93 1.49 -14.83
CA THR A 679 -4.64 0.42 -14.12
C THR A 679 -3.78 -0.19 -13.00
N LEU A 680 -2.49 -0.42 -13.25
CA LEU A 680 -1.55 -0.83 -12.20
C LEU A 680 -1.36 0.28 -11.17
N GLY A 681 -1.32 1.54 -11.60
CA GLY A 681 -1.18 2.73 -10.74
C GLY A 681 -2.28 2.81 -9.68
N VAL A 682 -3.53 2.52 -10.05
CA VAL A 682 -4.64 2.44 -9.07
C VAL A 682 -4.34 1.43 -7.96
N ALA A 683 -3.81 0.25 -8.29
CA ALA A 683 -3.46 -0.76 -7.31
C ALA A 683 -2.26 -0.36 -6.44
N VAL A 684 -1.23 0.24 -7.05
CA VAL A 684 -0.01 0.68 -6.36
C VAL A 684 -0.31 1.76 -5.34
N ILE A 685 -1.12 2.75 -5.72
CA ILE A 685 -1.49 3.87 -4.83
C ILE A 685 -2.33 3.37 -3.64
N ALA A 686 -3.26 2.46 -3.88
CA ALA A 686 -4.16 1.91 -2.86
C ALA A 686 -3.51 0.85 -1.92
N LEU A 687 -2.27 0.42 -2.18
CA LEU A 687 -1.64 -0.71 -1.47
C LEU A 687 -1.48 -0.47 0.03
N GLY A 688 -1.27 0.77 0.47
CA GLY A 688 -1.02 1.13 1.87
C GLY A 688 -2.27 1.15 2.76
N GLU A 689 -3.47 1.02 2.20
CA GLU A 689 -4.73 1.13 2.94
C GLU A 689 -5.68 -0.04 2.65
N GLU A 690 -6.25 -0.62 3.71
CA GLU A 690 -7.15 -1.78 3.58
C GLU A 690 -8.46 -1.44 2.87
N THR A 691 -9.11 -0.37 3.30
CA THR A 691 -10.37 0.11 2.71
C THR A 691 -10.18 0.51 1.25
N GLY A 692 -9.06 1.21 0.94
CA GLY A 692 -8.68 1.58 -0.42
C GLY A 692 -8.47 0.36 -1.32
N ALA A 693 -7.77 -0.67 -0.83
CA ALA A 693 -7.56 -1.93 -1.56
C ALA A 693 -8.88 -2.67 -1.84
N GLU A 694 -9.81 -2.71 -0.87
CA GLU A 694 -11.14 -3.29 -1.08
C GLU A 694 -11.98 -2.52 -2.11
N MET A 695 -11.97 -1.19 -2.06
CA MET A 695 -12.64 -0.34 -3.03
C MET A 695 -12.08 -0.55 -4.43
N CYS A 696 -10.76 -0.60 -4.58
CA CYS A 696 -10.08 -0.87 -5.85
C CYS A 696 -10.48 -2.23 -6.42
N THR A 697 -10.62 -3.26 -5.60
CA THR A 697 -11.07 -4.59 -6.05
C THR A 697 -12.46 -4.52 -6.71
N ARG A 698 -13.36 -3.68 -6.20
CA ARG A 698 -14.68 -3.44 -6.81
C ARG A 698 -14.57 -2.67 -8.13
N ILE A 699 -13.71 -1.66 -8.18
CA ILE A 699 -13.42 -0.87 -9.38
C ILE A 699 -12.85 -1.77 -10.48
N PHE A 700 -11.89 -2.65 -10.15
CA PHE A 700 -11.32 -3.62 -11.10
C PHE A 700 -12.36 -4.60 -11.65
N GLY A 701 -13.37 -4.95 -10.86
CA GLY A 701 -14.50 -5.73 -11.33
C GLY A 701 -15.30 -5.05 -12.46
N GLN A 702 -15.37 -3.72 -12.44
CA GLN A 702 -15.99 -2.92 -13.51
C GLN A 702 -15.04 -2.70 -14.69
N LEU A 703 -13.79 -2.33 -14.43
CA LEU A 703 -12.77 -2.15 -15.47
C LEU A 703 -12.53 -3.43 -16.28
N GLY A 704 -12.58 -4.60 -15.64
CA GLY A 704 -12.46 -5.89 -16.30
C GLY A 704 -13.64 -6.24 -17.22
N ARG A 705 -14.81 -5.61 -17.03
CA ARG A 705 -16.01 -5.85 -17.87
C ARG A 705 -16.16 -4.82 -18.98
N TYR A 706 -15.90 -3.57 -18.70
CA TYR A 706 -16.23 -2.43 -19.54
C TYR A 706 -15.03 -1.67 -20.06
N GLY A 707 -13.82 -1.97 -19.55
CA GLY A 707 -12.57 -1.32 -19.94
C GLY A 707 -12.11 -1.72 -21.34
N GLU A 708 -11.25 -0.87 -21.90
CA GLU A 708 -10.53 -1.14 -23.14
C GLU A 708 -9.65 -2.41 -23.02
N PRO A 709 -9.29 -3.05 -24.14
CA PRO A 709 -8.49 -4.28 -24.12
C PRO A 709 -7.19 -4.17 -23.30
N ALA A 710 -6.50 -3.04 -23.36
CA ALA A 710 -5.28 -2.79 -22.59
C ALA A 710 -5.55 -2.76 -21.06
N VAL A 711 -6.65 -2.12 -20.66
CA VAL A 711 -7.12 -2.10 -19.26
C VAL A 711 -7.49 -3.51 -18.80
N ARG A 712 -8.28 -4.23 -19.57
CA ARG A 712 -8.72 -5.60 -19.24
C ARG A 712 -7.54 -6.57 -19.05
N ARG A 713 -6.48 -6.42 -19.84
CA ARG A 713 -5.24 -7.21 -19.70
C ARG A 713 -4.45 -6.89 -18.43
N ALA A 714 -4.51 -5.64 -17.95
CA ALA A 714 -3.82 -5.19 -16.74
C ALA A 714 -4.61 -5.52 -15.44
N VAL A 715 -5.95 -5.58 -15.50
CA VAL A 715 -6.81 -5.80 -14.32
C VAL A 715 -6.40 -7.02 -13.48
N PRO A 716 -6.14 -8.23 -14.02
CA PRO A 716 -5.73 -9.37 -13.20
C PRO A 716 -4.44 -9.11 -12.41
N LEU A 717 -3.49 -8.39 -13.01
CA LEU A 717 -2.22 -8.03 -12.37
C LEU A 717 -2.42 -7.00 -11.26
N ALA A 718 -3.30 -6.03 -11.48
CA ALA A 718 -3.68 -5.02 -10.47
C ALA A 718 -4.37 -5.67 -9.26
N ILE A 719 -5.29 -6.62 -9.49
CA ILE A 719 -5.93 -7.41 -8.42
C ILE A 719 -4.88 -8.21 -7.65
N ALA A 720 -3.91 -8.82 -8.34
CA ALA A 720 -2.84 -9.57 -7.69
C ALA A 720 -1.98 -8.68 -6.79
N LEU A 721 -1.65 -7.46 -7.24
CA LEU A 721 -0.84 -6.52 -6.45
C LEU A 721 -1.52 -6.15 -5.13
N CYS A 722 -2.83 -5.91 -5.14
CA CYS A 722 -3.59 -5.64 -3.90
C CYS A 722 -3.67 -6.85 -2.95
N SER A 723 -3.40 -8.06 -3.42
CA SER A 723 -3.61 -9.31 -2.66
C SER A 723 -2.41 -10.26 -2.73
N ILE A 724 -1.19 -9.74 -2.84
CA ILE A 724 0.02 -10.57 -2.93
C ILE A 724 0.19 -11.42 -1.67
N SER A 725 0.46 -12.70 -1.86
CA SER A 725 0.59 -13.71 -0.78
C SER A 725 -0.62 -13.77 0.17
N ASN A 726 -1.79 -13.32 -0.30
CA ASN A 726 -3.05 -13.32 0.44
C ASN A 726 -4.16 -13.99 -0.38
N PRO A 727 -4.27 -15.31 -0.37
CA PRO A 727 -5.19 -16.08 -1.21
C PRO A 727 -6.64 -16.04 -0.69
N GLN A 728 -7.26 -14.85 -0.70
CA GLN A 728 -8.67 -14.70 -0.38
C GLN A 728 -9.57 -15.38 -1.41
N LEU A 729 -10.63 -16.03 -0.94
CA LEU A 729 -11.52 -16.80 -1.79
C LEU A 729 -12.17 -15.96 -2.89
N SER A 730 -12.64 -14.77 -2.56
CA SER A 730 -13.26 -13.83 -3.49
C SER A 730 -12.31 -13.45 -4.64
N VAL A 731 -11.05 -13.20 -4.33
CA VAL A 731 -10.01 -12.85 -5.29
C VAL A 731 -9.68 -14.04 -6.21
N ILE A 732 -9.47 -15.21 -5.62
CA ILE A 732 -9.15 -16.44 -6.38
C ILE A 732 -10.29 -16.79 -7.35
N ASP A 733 -11.55 -16.69 -6.92
CA ASP A 733 -12.71 -17.01 -7.76
C ASP A 733 -12.87 -16.01 -8.93
N VAL A 734 -12.53 -14.73 -8.72
CA VAL A 734 -12.51 -13.72 -9.80
C VAL A 734 -11.39 -14.01 -10.80
N LEU A 735 -10.18 -14.26 -10.34
CA LEU A 735 -9.03 -14.57 -11.19
C LEU A 735 -9.25 -15.89 -11.97
N ASN A 736 -9.88 -16.88 -11.34
CA ASN A 736 -10.24 -18.12 -12.03
C ASN A 736 -11.23 -17.89 -13.18
N LYS A 737 -12.15 -16.93 -13.09
CA LYS A 737 -13.02 -16.56 -14.22
C LYS A 737 -12.20 -15.96 -15.37
N TYR A 738 -11.26 -15.03 -15.06
CA TYR A 738 -10.40 -14.42 -16.08
C TYR A 738 -9.42 -15.43 -16.72
N SER A 739 -9.03 -16.50 -16.03
CA SER A 739 -8.15 -17.54 -16.60
C SER A 739 -8.79 -18.33 -17.77
N HIS A 740 -10.10 -18.18 -17.97
CA HIS A 740 -10.88 -18.76 -19.07
C HIS A 740 -11.34 -17.69 -20.08
N ASP A 741 -10.79 -16.47 -20.03
CA ASP A 741 -11.15 -15.41 -20.97
C ASP A 741 -10.77 -15.78 -22.42
N SER A 742 -11.50 -15.22 -23.36
CA SER A 742 -11.25 -15.39 -24.80
C SER A 742 -9.96 -14.70 -25.25
N ASP A 743 -9.55 -13.61 -24.59
CA ASP A 743 -8.26 -12.96 -24.80
C ASP A 743 -7.18 -13.74 -24.05
N ASN A 744 -6.23 -14.31 -24.82
CA ASN A 744 -5.14 -15.08 -24.25
C ASN A 744 -4.25 -14.26 -23.30
N ASP A 745 -4.06 -12.98 -23.56
CA ASP A 745 -3.22 -12.12 -22.71
C ASP A 745 -3.89 -11.89 -21.34
N VAL A 746 -5.23 -11.74 -21.30
CA VAL A 746 -6.00 -11.70 -20.05
C VAL A 746 -5.86 -13.02 -19.29
N ALA A 747 -5.98 -14.16 -20.00
CA ALA A 747 -5.85 -15.48 -19.40
C ALA A 747 -4.44 -15.73 -18.83
N TYR A 748 -3.37 -15.37 -19.55
CA TYR A 748 -1.99 -15.49 -19.05
C TYR A 748 -1.77 -14.66 -17.79
N ASN A 749 -2.21 -13.41 -17.83
CA ASN A 749 -2.07 -12.51 -16.68
C ASN A 749 -2.91 -12.98 -15.49
N ALA A 750 -4.10 -13.52 -15.70
CA ALA A 750 -4.93 -14.08 -14.64
C ALA A 750 -4.30 -15.32 -13.98
N ILE A 751 -3.73 -16.22 -14.76
CA ILE A 751 -3.04 -17.40 -14.24
C ILE A 751 -1.78 -16.98 -13.45
N PHE A 752 -1.01 -16.03 -13.97
CA PHE A 752 0.15 -15.49 -13.27
C PHE A 752 -0.25 -14.79 -11.97
N ALA A 753 -1.32 -13.98 -12.02
CA ALA A 753 -1.90 -13.32 -10.86
C ALA A 753 -2.32 -14.32 -9.76
N MET A 754 -2.93 -15.46 -10.12
CA MET A 754 -3.23 -16.53 -9.16
C MET A 754 -1.95 -17.06 -8.49
N GLY A 755 -0.84 -17.15 -9.24
CA GLY A 755 0.47 -17.52 -8.70
C GLY A 755 0.99 -16.51 -7.68
N LEU A 756 0.89 -15.22 -7.97
CA LEU A 756 1.32 -14.13 -7.08
C LEU A 756 0.46 -14.05 -5.81
N VAL A 757 -0.86 -14.14 -5.96
CA VAL A 757 -1.80 -14.14 -4.81
C VAL A 757 -1.54 -15.32 -3.88
N GLY A 758 -1.21 -16.49 -4.44
CA GLY A 758 -0.89 -17.70 -3.67
C GLY A 758 0.56 -17.84 -3.26
N ALA A 759 1.44 -16.88 -3.61
CA ALA A 759 2.89 -17.05 -3.44
C ALA A 759 3.31 -17.39 -2.01
N GLY A 760 3.99 -18.51 -1.84
CA GLY A 760 4.51 -19.00 -0.58
C GLY A 760 3.44 -19.38 0.48
N THR A 761 2.18 -19.53 0.11
CA THR A 761 1.10 -19.82 1.08
C THR A 761 0.78 -21.31 1.22
N ASN A 762 1.22 -22.14 0.28
CA ASN A 762 0.83 -23.55 0.20
C ASN A 762 -0.70 -23.79 0.24
N ASN A 763 -1.50 -22.83 -0.24
CA ASN A 763 -2.95 -22.91 -0.16
C ASN A 763 -3.48 -24.11 -0.95
N ALA A 764 -4.11 -25.06 -0.25
CA ALA A 764 -4.58 -26.31 -0.82
C ALA A 764 -5.68 -26.12 -1.87
N ARG A 765 -6.56 -25.14 -1.68
CA ARG A 765 -7.65 -24.82 -2.59
C ARG A 765 -7.10 -24.27 -3.91
N LEU A 766 -6.21 -23.28 -3.82
CA LEU A 766 -5.55 -22.71 -4.99
C LEU A 766 -4.72 -23.76 -5.74
N ALA A 767 -3.95 -24.58 -5.04
CA ALA A 767 -3.20 -25.67 -5.64
C ALA A 767 -4.11 -26.67 -6.39
N THR A 768 -5.32 -26.94 -5.86
CA THR A 768 -6.29 -27.80 -6.53
C THR A 768 -6.85 -27.14 -7.80
N MET A 769 -7.16 -25.84 -7.75
CA MET A 769 -7.61 -25.08 -8.91
C MET A 769 -6.56 -25.01 -10.00
N LEU A 770 -5.29 -24.73 -9.63
CA LEU A 770 -4.18 -24.72 -10.59
C LEU A 770 -3.95 -26.09 -11.25
N ARG A 771 -4.16 -27.21 -10.53
CA ARG A 771 -4.13 -28.54 -11.14
C ARG A 771 -5.28 -28.73 -12.14
N ALA A 772 -6.48 -28.29 -11.80
CA ALA A 772 -7.62 -28.34 -12.74
C ALA A 772 -7.35 -27.50 -14.00
N LEU A 773 -6.76 -26.31 -13.85
CA LEU A 773 -6.33 -25.47 -14.97
C LEU A 773 -5.23 -26.12 -15.81
N ALA A 774 -4.29 -26.84 -15.20
CA ALA A 774 -3.26 -27.59 -15.94
C ALA A 774 -3.87 -28.67 -16.84
N LEU A 775 -4.91 -29.36 -16.37
CA LEU A 775 -5.66 -30.33 -17.16
C LEU A 775 -6.44 -29.66 -18.30
N TYR A 776 -7.11 -28.55 -17.99
CA TYR A 776 -7.90 -27.78 -18.96
C TYR A 776 -7.02 -27.23 -20.09
N HIS A 777 -5.89 -26.62 -19.76
CA HIS A 777 -4.95 -26.03 -20.71
C HIS A 777 -3.87 -27.02 -21.23
N GLY A 778 -4.00 -28.31 -20.96
CA GLY A 778 -2.99 -29.30 -21.31
C GLY A 778 -2.60 -29.38 -22.79
N LYS A 779 -3.45 -28.88 -23.69
CA LYS A 779 -3.18 -28.81 -25.14
C LYS A 779 -2.41 -27.55 -25.57
N SER A 780 -2.39 -26.50 -24.74
CA SER A 780 -1.68 -25.23 -25.03
C SER A 780 -0.39 -25.16 -24.25
N PRO A 781 0.79 -25.27 -24.89
CA PRO A 781 2.06 -25.24 -24.18
C PRO A 781 2.35 -23.91 -23.47
N VAL A 782 1.77 -22.82 -23.98
CA VAL A 782 1.93 -21.48 -23.41
C VAL A 782 1.13 -21.31 -22.11
N HIS A 783 -0.16 -21.65 -22.14
CA HIS A 783 -0.98 -21.62 -20.93
C HIS A 783 -0.44 -22.58 -19.87
N LEU A 784 -0.03 -23.77 -20.29
CA LEU A 784 0.54 -24.76 -19.36
C LEU A 784 1.81 -24.23 -18.70
N PHE A 785 2.68 -23.52 -19.43
CA PHE A 785 3.84 -22.84 -18.87
C PHE A 785 3.44 -21.87 -17.76
N MET A 786 2.44 -21.00 -18.01
CA MET A 786 1.98 -20.05 -17.01
C MET A 786 1.35 -20.74 -15.79
N VAL A 787 0.60 -21.82 -16.00
CA VAL A 787 0.02 -22.61 -14.88
C VAL A 787 1.12 -23.25 -14.04
N ARG A 788 2.15 -23.83 -14.67
CA ARG A 788 3.29 -24.42 -13.96
C ARG A 788 4.05 -23.37 -13.15
N LEU A 789 4.27 -22.18 -13.75
CA LEU A 789 4.88 -21.05 -13.05
C LEU A 789 4.05 -20.66 -11.81
N ALA A 790 2.74 -20.54 -11.94
CA ALA A 790 1.82 -20.24 -10.83
C ALA A 790 1.86 -21.33 -9.74
N GLN A 791 1.96 -22.62 -10.13
CA GLN A 791 2.13 -23.72 -9.18
C GLN A 791 3.46 -23.62 -8.41
N GLY A 792 4.56 -23.24 -9.09
CA GLY A 792 5.85 -22.98 -8.46
C GLY A 792 5.79 -21.85 -7.44
N LEU A 793 5.17 -20.72 -7.80
CA LEU A 793 4.99 -19.58 -6.90
C LEU A 793 4.12 -19.93 -5.69
N CYS A 794 3.01 -20.65 -5.87
CA CYS A 794 2.16 -21.08 -4.77
C CYS A 794 2.93 -21.84 -3.68
N HIS A 795 3.93 -22.61 -4.08
CA HIS A 795 4.78 -23.39 -3.18
C HIS A 795 6.17 -22.78 -2.97
N ALA A 796 6.37 -21.49 -3.25
CA ALA A 796 7.65 -20.80 -3.09
C ALA A 796 8.21 -20.99 -1.68
N GLY A 797 9.52 -21.28 -1.59
CA GLY A 797 10.20 -21.58 -0.33
C GLY A 797 9.52 -22.71 0.47
N LYS A 798 8.83 -23.63 -0.19
CA LYS A 798 8.04 -24.70 0.47
C LYS A 798 6.95 -24.15 1.43
N GLY A 799 6.55 -22.89 1.26
CA GLY A 799 5.55 -22.26 2.09
C GLY A 799 6.06 -21.38 3.22
N THR A 800 7.34 -21.01 3.22
CA THR A 800 7.97 -20.21 4.28
C THR A 800 8.29 -18.77 3.88
N VAL A 801 8.15 -18.42 2.60
CA VAL A 801 8.42 -17.08 2.09
C VAL A 801 7.12 -16.34 1.74
N THR A 802 7.20 -15.01 1.70
CA THR A 802 6.15 -14.13 1.20
C THR A 802 6.72 -13.21 0.12
N LEU A 803 5.86 -12.78 -0.79
CA LEU A 803 6.16 -11.71 -1.76
C LEU A 803 5.48 -10.38 -1.37
N SER A 804 4.75 -10.34 -0.26
CA SER A 804 4.07 -9.11 0.16
C SER A 804 5.08 -8.01 0.48
N PRO A 805 5.00 -6.84 -0.17
CA PRO A 805 5.88 -5.73 0.14
C PRO A 805 5.50 -5.03 1.45
N ALA A 806 4.25 -5.20 1.90
CA ALA A 806 3.76 -4.62 3.14
C ALA A 806 4.10 -5.51 4.35
N HIS A 807 4.50 -4.89 5.44
CA HIS A 807 4.65 -5.54 6.75
C HIS A 807 3.29 -5.73 7.45
N ALA A 808 3.28 -6.29 8.65
CA ALA A 808 2.06 -6.42 9.46
C ALA A 808 1.42 -5.04 9.76
N ASP A 809 2.24 -4.01 9.91
CA ASP A 809 1.81 -2.63 9.80
C ASP A 809 1.82 -2.22 8.32
N ARG A 810 0.65 -2.19 7.69
CA ARG A 810 0.48 -1.90 6.25
C ARG A 810 1.00 -0.54 5.82
N ARG A 811 1.25 0.38 6.75
CA ARG A 811 1.81 1.70 6.49
C ARG A 811 3.27 1.64 6.07
N LEU A 812 3.97 0.58 6.48
CA LEU A 812 5.35 0.31 6.08
C LEU A 812 5.35 -0.65 4.90
N VAL A 813 5.87 -0.16 3.78
CA VAL A 813 6.04 -0.91 2.54
C VAL A 813 7.53 -0.97 2.21
N SER A 814 8.04 -2.16 1.97
CA SER A 814 9.43 -2.34 1.52
C SER A 814 9.57 -1.86 0.07
N GLN A 815 10.35 -0.80 -0.13
CA GLN A 815 10.59 -0.21 -1.44
C GLN A 815 11.25 -1.17 -2.43
N PRO A 816 12.33 -1.88 -2.09
CA PRO A 816 12.95 -2.82 -3.03
C PRO A 816 12.00 -3.95 -3.42
N ALA A 817 11.17 -4.41 -2.49
CA ALA A 817 10.16 -5.43 -2.75
C ALA A 817 9.10 -4.94 -3.74
N LEU A 818 8.55 -3.73 -3.51
CA LEU A 818 7.58 -3.13 -4.42
C LEU A 818 8.20 -2.85 -5.80
N ALA A 819 9.41 -2.31 -5.84
CA ALA A 819 10.13 -2.04 -7.09
C ALA A 819 10.32 -3.33 -7.92
N GLY A 820 10.76 -4.42 -7.31
CA GLY A 820 10.90 -5.70 -7.98
C GLY A 820 9.59 -6.28 -8.50
N LEU A 821 8.52 -6.14 -7.73
CA LEU A 821 7.17 -6.52 -8.18
C LEU A 821 6.73 -5.69 -9.37
N LEU A 822 6.94 -4.38 -9.36
CA LEU A 822 6.60 -3.50 -10.48
C LEU A 822 7.37 -3.85 -11.76
N VAL A 823 8.65 -4.22 -11.66
CA VAL A 823 9.43 -4.71 -12.80
C VAL A 823 8.78 -5.96 -13.41
N VAL A 824 8.40 -6.93 -12.59
CA VAL A 824 7.80 -8.18 -13.07
C VAL A 824 6.37 -7.97 -13.59
N LEU A 825 5.57 -7.12 -12.94
CA LEU A 825 4.22 -6.77 -13.40
C LEU A 825 4.27 -6.00 -14.73
N THR A 826 5.22 -5.07 -14.88
CA THR A 826 5.46 -4.37 -16.16
C THR A 826 5.88 -5.33 -17.27
N ALA A 827 6.71 -6.35 -16.95
CA ALA A 827 7.02 -7.43 -17.89
C ALA A 827 5.78 -8.26 -18.26
N ALA A 828 4.87 -8.50 -17.31
CA ALA A 828 3.64 -9.24 -17.52
C ALA A 828 2.61 -8.47 -18.35
N LEU A 829 2.62 -7.14 -18.39
CA LEU A 829 1.78 -6.34 -19.29
C LEU A 829 2.00 -6.67 -20.77
N ASP A 830 3.20 -7.14 -21.12
CA ASP A 830 3.51 -7.70 -22.44
C ASP A 830 4.10 -9.11 -22.28
N CYS A 831 3.34 -9.96 -21.64
CA CYS A 831 3.74 -11.33 -21.30
C CYS A 831 4.27 -12.10 -22.51
N LYS A 832 3.62 -11.91 -23.68
CA LYS A 832 3.94 -12.62 -24.92
C LYS A 832 5.35 -12.34 -25.43
N ASN A 833 5.78 -11.09 -25.43
CA ASN A 833 7.06 -10.69 -26.01
C ASN A 833 8.20 -10.75 -24.98
N ILE A 834 7.91 -10.60 -23.69
CA ILE A 834 8.90 -10.52 -22.61
C ILE A 834 9.00 -11.87 -21.88
N ILE A 835 8.01 -12.24 -21.07
CA ILE A 835 8.07 -13.47 -20.25
C ILE A 835 8.03 -14.75 -21.09
N LEU A 836 7.19 -14.80 -22.10
CA LEU A 836 7.10 -15.93 -23.02
C LEU A 836 8.10 -15.83 -24.19
N GLY A 837 8.80 -14.71 -24.29
CA GLY A 837 9.87 -14.40 -25.23
C GLY A 837 11.24 -14.82 -24.71
N LYS A 838 12.22 -13.92 -24.87
CA LYS A 838 13.62 -14.14 -24.48
C LYS A 838 13.93 -13.73 -23.05
N SER A 839 13.20 -12.75 -22.50
CA SER A 839 13.54 -12.08 -21.25
C SER A 839 12.78 -12.65 -20.03
N HIS A 840 12.47 -13.97 -20.08
CA HIS A 840 11.86 -14.69 -18.95
C HIS A 840 12.73 -14.67 -17.68
N TYR A 841 14.04 -14.41 -17.81
CA TYR A 841 14.94 -14.21 -16.67
C TYR A 841 14.54 -13.05 -15.76
N LEU A 842 13.75 -12.09 -16.24
CA LEU A 842 13.17 -11.02 -15.41
C LEU A 842 12.28 -11.54 -14.27
N LEU A 843 11.76 -12.78 -14.36
CA LEU A 843 11.02 -13.39 -13.26
C LEU A 843 11.89 -13.58 -11.99
N PHE A 844 13.22 -13.64 -12.12
CA PHE A 844 14.12 -13.73 -10.98
C PHE A 844 14.21 -12.42 -10.18
N VAL A 845 13.76 -11.28 -10.73
CA VAL A 845 13.64 -10.02 -9.99
C VAL A 845 12.66 -10.17 -8.82
N LEU A 846 11.74 -11.15 -8.83
CA LEU A 846 10.91 -11.48 -7.66
C LEU A 846 11.74 -11.78 -6.39
N ALA A 847 13.03 -12.12 -6.52
CA ALA A 847 13.90 -12.31 -5.38
C ALA A 847 13.98 -11.09 -4.45
N THR A 848 13.89 -9.87 -5.00
CA THR A 848 13.90 -8.62 -4.21
C THR A 848 12.66 -8.48 -3.31
N ALA A 849 11.56 -9.13 -3.68
CA ALA A 849 10.33 -9.16 -2.88
C ALA A 849 10.25 -10.38 -1.95
N MET A 850 11.11 -11.38 -2.11
CA MET A 850 11.09 -12.58 -1.29
C MET A 850 11.60 -12.29 0.12
N GLN A 851 10.77 -12.56 1.11
CA GLN A 851 11.11 -12.44 2.54
C GLN A 851 10.56 -13.64 3.30
N PRO A 852 11.26 -14.12 4.36
CA PRO A 852 10.71 -15.12 5.25
C PRO A 852 9.48 -14.55 5.99
N ARG A 853 8.39 -15.32 6.04
CA ARG A 853 7.18 -14.92 6.76
C ARG A 853 7.15 -15.52 8.16
N TRP A 854 8.00 -15.07 9.04
CA TRP A 854 8.23 -15.67 10.34
C TRP A 854 8.21 -14.68 11.49
N LEU A 855 8.14 -15.25 12.70
CA LEU A 855 8.53 -14.63 13.94
C LEU A 855 9.61 -15.52 14.57
N VAL A 856 10.81 -15.00 14.75
CA VAL A 856 11.91 -15.61 15.46
C VAL A 856 12.21 -14.77 16.69
N THR A 857 12.16 -15.40 17.86
CA THR A 857 12.45 -14.75 19.14
C THR A 857 13.88 -15.08 19.57
N LEU A 858 14.58 -14.05 20.02
CA LEU A 858 15.99 -14.13 20.45
C LEU A 858 16.09 -13.70 21.91
N ASP A 859 17.08 -14.27 22.60
CA ASP A 859 17.47 -13.81 23.93
C ASP A 859 18.37 -12.56 23.87
N GLU A 860 18.81 -12.07 25.00
CA GLU A 860 19.73 -10.93 25.11
C GLU A 860 21.11 -11.17 24.46
N ASN A 861 21.48 -12.44 24.26
CA ASN A 861 22.73 -12.87 23.60
C ASN A 861 22.52 -13.21 22.11
N LEU A 862 21.36 -12.86 21.53
CA LEU A 862 20.98 -13.15 20.16
C LEU A 862 20.87 -14.66 19.83
N GLN A 863 20.69 -15.51 20.86
CA GLN A 863 20.42 -16.94 20.63
C GLN A 863 18.92 -17.18 20.50
N PRO A 864 18.52 -18.15 19.66
CA PRO A 864 17.11 -18.51 19.51
C PRO A 864 16.48 -18.90 20.86
N LEU A 865 15.36 -18.30 21.18
CA LEU A 865 14.61 -18.53 22.41
C LEU A 865 13.20 -18.97 22.09
N ASN A 866 12.84 -20.18 22.44
CA ASN A 866 11.50 -20.73 22.17
C ASN A 866 10.52 -20.29 23.26
N VAL A 867 9.52 -19.47 22.88
CA VAL A 867 8.49 -18.96 23.78
C VAL A 867 7.10 -19.23 23.23
N SER A 868 6.14 -19.34 24.11
CA SER A 868 4.73 -19.48 23.71
C SER A 868 4.16 -18.14 23.27
N VAL A 869 3.56 -18.10 22.10
CA VAL A 869 2.93 -16.93 21.50
C VAL A 869 1.50 -17.25 21.07
N ARG A 870 0.64 -16.25 21.13
CA ARG A 870 -0.71 -16.31 20.55
C ARG A 870 -0.68 -15.64 19.20
N VAL A 871 -1.07 -16.35 18.15
CA VAL A 871 -1.16 -15.84 16.78
C VAL A 871 -2.62 -15.75 16.38
N GLY A 872 -3.02 -14.63 15.83
CA GLY A 872 -4.39 -14.40 15.36
C GLY A 872 -4.48 -13.25 14.37
N GLN A 873 -5.68 -13.00 13.84
CA GLN A 873 -5.90 -11.91 12.90
C GLN A 873 -5.72 -10.56 13.59
N ALA A 874 -5.00 -9.66 12.94
CA ALA A 874 -4.78 -8.30 13.42
C ALA A 874 -6.12 -7.55 13.54
N VAL A 875 -6.30 -6.85 14.66
CA VAL A 875 -7.45 -5.97 14.89
C VAL A 875 -6.89 -4.60 15.27
N ASP A 876 -7.15 -3.61 14.42
CA ASP A 876 -6.77 -2.23 14.71
C ASP A 876 -7.87 -1.61 15.57
N VAL A 877 -7.50 -1.17 16.76
CA VAL A 877 -8.41 -0.54 17.72
C VAL A 877 -7.88 0.85 18.02
N ILE A 878 -8.61 1.86 17.56
CA ILE A 878 -8.31 3.27 17.80
C ILE A 878 -9.24 3.76 18.92
N GLY A 879 -8.65 4.43 19.92
CA GLY A 879 -9.42 5.17 20.92
C GLY A 879 -10.25 4.37 21.92
N LYS A 880 -10.03 3.07 22.12
CA LYS A 880 -10.67 2.30 23.19
C LYS A 880 -9.95 2.48 24.52
N ALA A 881 -10.74 2.75 25.57
CA ALA A 881 -10.24 2.73 26.94
C ALA A 881 -9.89 1.30 27.38
N GLY A 882 -8.86 1.14 28.20
CA GLY A 882 -8.36 -0.14 28.69
C GLY A 882 -7.24 -0.73 27.83
N THR A 883 -7.00 -2.04 27.99
CA THR A 883 -6.01 -2.77 27.16
C THR A 883 -6.75 -3.33 25.93
N PRO A 884 -6.60 -2.72 24.77
CA PRO A 884 -7.27 -3.20 23.56
C PRO A 884 -6.69 -4.55 23.13
N LYS A 885 -7.54 -5.47 22.68
CA LYS A 885 -7.08 -6.68 22.01
C LYS A 885 -6.54 -6.32 20.63
N THR A 886 -5.30 -6.65 20.36
CA THR A 886 -4.65 -6.44 19.06
C THR A 886 -4.86 -7.59 18.11
N ILE A 887 -5.30 -8.76 18.60
CA ILE A 887 -5.56 -9.97 17.82
C ILE A 887 -6.94 -10.59 18.14
N ALA A 888 -7.54 -11.21 17.12
CA ALA A 888 -8.79 -11.97 17.23
C ALA A 888 -8.60 -13.40 16.74
N GLY A 889 -9.31 -14.37 17.36
CA GLY A 889 -9.28 -15.76 16.92
C GLY A 889 -7.93 -16.45 17.13
N SER A 890 -7.25 -16.16 18.24
CA SER A 890 -5.87 -16.60 18.47
C SER A 890 -5.71 -18.10 18.73
N HIS A 891 -4.62 -18.64 18.18
CA HIS A 891 -4.09 -19.97 18.50
C HIS A 891 -2.72 -19.83 19.17
N THR A 892 -2.43 -20.73 20.12
CA THR A 892 -1.14 -20.74 20.80
C THR A 892 -0.13 -21.58 20.02
N HIS A 893 1.03 -21.01 19.76
CA HIS A 893 2.17 -21.63 19.08
C HIS A 893 3.44 -21.40 19.89
N THR A 894 4.47 -22.16 19.58
CA THR A 894 5.82 -21.92 20.10
C THR A 894 6.68 -21.31 18.99
N THR A 895 7.47 -20.30 19.30
CA THR A 895 8.40 -19.70 18.35
C THR A 895 9.57 -20.66 18.04
N PRO A 896 10.13 -20.64 16.83
CA PRO A 896 9.80 -19.81 15.67
C PRO A 896 8.48 -20.24 15.02
N VAL A 897 7.70 -19.28 14.55
CA VAL A 897 6.36 -19.51 13.96
C VAL A 897 6.22 -18.78 12.63
N LEU A 898 5.48 -19.39 11.68
CA LEU A 898 5.11 -18.76 10.42
C LEU A 898 3.84 -17.91 10.60
N LEU A 899 3.88 -16.69 10.11
CA LEU A 899 2.74 -15.76 10.14
C LEU A 899 2.09 -15.69 8.74
N SER A 900 0.78 -15.81 8.68
CA SER A 900 0.02 -15.57 7.45
C SER A 900 -0.22 -14.05 7.24
N TYR A 901 -0.66 -13.67 6.06
CA TYR A 901 -1.01 -12.27 5.79
C TYR A 901 -2.09 -11.78 6.77
N GLY A 902 -1.86 -10.62 7.36
CA GLY A 902 -2.78 -10.02 8.33
C GLY A 902 -2.78 -10.66 9.71
N GLU A 903 -1.96 -11.68 9.98
CA GLU A 903 -1.79 -12.24 11.31
C GLU A 903 -0.76 -11.45 12.12
N ARG A 904 -1.03 -11.30 13.41
CA ARG A 904 -0.11 -10.75 14.42
C ARG A 904 0.09 -11.78 15.53
N ALA A 905 1.25 -11.71 16.16
CA ALA A 905 1.58 -12.53 17.33
C ALA A 905 1.66 -11.66 18.59
N GLU A 906 1.31 -12.22 19.73
CA GLU A 906 1.50 -11.66 21.07
C GLU A 906 2.10 -12.73 21.98
N LEU A 907 2.90 -12.33 22.96
CA LEU A 907 3.41 -13.25 23.97
C LEU A 907 2.24 -13.86 24.77
N ALA A 908 2.27 -15.16 24.98
CA ALA A 908 1.30 -15.87 25.79
C ALA A 908 1.65 -15.83 27.29
N THR A 909 2.89 -15.48 27.63
CA THR A 909 3.44 -15.43 29.00
C THR A 909 3.94 -14.02 29.32
N ASP A 910 3.85 -13.62 30.57
CA ASP A 910 4.36 -12.34 31.08
C ASP A 910 5.82 -12.44 31.56
N GLU A 911 6.49 -13.58 31.34
CA GLU A 911 7.88 -13.80 31.74
C GLU A 911 8.89 -12.97 30.95
N TYR A 912 8.52 -12.57 29.74
CA TYR A 912 9.36 -11.83 28.83
C TYR A 912 8.67 -10.57 28.32
N LEU A 913 9.45 -9.54 28.03
CA LEU A 913 9.04 -8.28 27.41
C LEU A 913 9.67 -8.17 26.03
N PRO A 914 8.89 -7.95 24.95
CA PRO A 914 9.44 -7.76 23.62
C PRO A 914 10.03 -6.37 23.49
N LEU A 915 11.20 -6.25 22.90
CA LEU A 915 11.82 -4.95 22.60
C LEU A 915 11.27 -4.31 21.32
N SER A 916 10.56 -5.09 20.48
CA SER A 916 9.86 -4.56 19.31
C SER A 916 8.39 -4.36 19.61
N PRO A 917 7.78 -3.24 19.17
CA PRO A 917 6.34 -3.03 19.29
C PRO A 917 5.49 -3.95 18.41
N VAL A 918 6.11 -4.54 17.38
CA VAL A 918 5.48 -5.49 16.47
C VAL A 918 6.23 -6.82 16.55
N MET A 919 5.51 -7.89 16.87
CA MET A 919 6.04 -9.25 16.97
C MET A 919 6.11 -9.88 15.57
N GLU A 920 7.10 -9.48 14.78
CA GLU A 920 7.32 -9.95 13.41
C GLU A 920 8.82 -9.88 13.05
N GLY A 921 9.31 -10.83 12.25
CA GLY A 921 10.73 -10.92 11.93
C GLY A 921 11.57 -11.39 13.12
N PHE A 922 12.65 -10.70 13.40
CA PHE A 922 13.51 -10.96 14.56
C PHE A 922 13.09 -10.06 15.73
N VAL A 923 12.78 -10.65 16.87
CA VAL A 923 12.38 -9.92 18.08
C VAL A 923 13.22 -10.38 19.27
N ILE A 924 13.95 -9.45 19.87
CA ILE A 924 14.71 -9.70 21.09
C ILE A 924 13.76 -9.59 22.27
N LEU A 925 13.85 -10.56 23.17
CA LEU A 925 13.06 -10.64 24.39
C LEU A 925 13.95 -10.38 25.60
N LYS A 926 13.49 -9.49 26.48
CA LYS A 926 14.10 -9.21 27.78
C LYS A 926 13.29 -9.92 28.87
N LYS A 927 13.96 -10.50 29.87
CA LYS A 927 13.28 -11.07 31.03
C LYS A 927 12.53 -10.01 31.81
N ASN A 928 11.29 -10.30 32.18
CA ASN A 928 10.47 -9.43 33.00
C ASN A 928 10.78 -9.64 34.47
N GLU A 929 11.51 -8.74 35.09
CA GLU A 929 11.93 -8.84 36.51
C GLU A 929 10.70 -8.77 37.45
N ASP A 930 9.65 -8.07 37.09
CA ASP A 930 8.43 -7.95 37.90
C ASP A 930 7.67 -9.26 37.99
N SER A 931 7.65 -10.07 36.93
CA SER A 931 7.00 -11.39 36.96
C SER A 931 7.79 -12.41 37.77
N VAL A 932 9.11 -12.31 37.78
CA VAL A 932 9.99 -13.18 38.58
C VAL A 932 9.80 -12.89 40.06
N MET A 933 9.63 -11.63 40.44
CA MET A 933 9.34 -11.23 41.84
C MET A 933 7.95 -11.70 42.27
N ALA A 934 6.93 -11.68 41.42
CA ALA A 934 5.60 -12.15 41.71
C ALA A 934 5.50 -13.69 41.84
N ALA A 935 6.38 -14.44 41.18
CA ALA A 935 6.42 -15.92 41.28
C ALA A 935 7.19 -16.42 42.50
N VAL A 936 7.99 -15.56 43.18
CA VAL A 936 8.74 -15.88 44.40
C VAL A 936 7.98 -15.49 45.66
N GLN A 937 6.90 -14.70 45.57
CA GLN A 937 5.94 -14.43 46.63
C GLN A 937 4.76 -15.41 46.58
#